data_9f5cfd739301a9e930ddfc573d7624a7
#
_entry.id   9f5cfd739301a9e930ddfc573d7624a7
#
_cell.length_a   1.000
_cell.length_b   1.000
_cell.length_c   1.000
_cell.angle_alpha   90.00
_cell.angle_beta   90.00
_cell.angle_gamma   90.00
#
_symmetry.space_group_name_H-M   'P 1'
#
loop_
_entity.id
_entity.type
_entity.pdbx_description
1 polymer ?
#
loop_
_entity_poly.entity_id
_entity_poly.type
_entity_poly.pdbx_seq_one_letter_code
_entity_poly.pdbx_strand_id
1 'polypeptide(L)'
;MAERFAESEQFARDAAGRADPAGIAAATQNTVRADERRSSQAKTLDANEAVARIAYRLSEVIAIYPITPASAMGEHADAWAAEGRPNLWGTVPDVVEMQSEAGAAGAVHGALQTGALATTFTASQGLLLMLPDLFKIAGELTAFCLHVAARTIATHALSIFGDHSDVMAARTTGLALLASGSAQEAQDLAAIAHAATLAARIPFLHFFDGFRTSHEITKVELLGDDALRALIERSEMGGGDPAGSAGGAGGKAPRGIDGAAIAAHRRRALDPDRPVIRGTSQNPDTYFQAREAIEPFYAACPGIVDAAMARFAELTGRRYRLFDYAGHPEAERVIVMMGSGAECAHETVDHLVARGERVGVVKVRLYRPFSLRHLLAALPATARAIAVLDRTKEPGSIGEPLLLDVTQALVEAVATGERASLPRVIGGRYGLSSKEFTPAMVAAVFDELGRAAPRRRFTVGIRDDVSQSSLAWDPELDIEPDDVSRAVFFGLGSDGTVSANKATIKIIGEHTGGFAQGHFEYDSKKSGSTTISHLRFGPRPIRSTYRIRRAQLVAIHDPEALERRDVLAAAAPGAIVLINTPVAPDRVWDALPREVQDQLIARRCRLFAIDGYGVAERAGLGRRINIVMQACFFALSKVLPIDQALGHIRDSIEATFGKRGPEVVRRNLAALDATLEALREVAVPAAATTERHRLPVVPEAAPDFVRRVTRLLLEGRGDELPVSAFPPDGTWPTGTSKFEKRAIALDIPIWQPDVCIQCNFCSMICPHAAIQTRVFAPEALAGAPAGFRSQPERMDKAHKGMQFTVQVAPEDCTGCGLCIEICPAKDKKQPRRKALMSEPLAAHREPLRAAFAFFETIPSAPLDGLKIDKRTAVLRLPLFEFSGACAGCGETPYIRLLTQLYGDRLVIANATGCSSIYGGNLPTTPYTTDRAGRGPAWANSLFEDNAEFGLGMRLSLDVHAGQARALLTRLAPRLPGALVDGLLSSPGDDAWIAAQRDRLVELARALDRDG
;
A
#
# COMPACT_ATOMS: atom_id res chain seq x y z
N MET A 1 53.06 -25.19 -10.18
CA MET A 1 51.60 -25.39 -10.38
C MET A 1 51.24 -26.84 -10.71
N ALA A 2 52.15 -27.57 -11.38
CA ALA A 2 51.92 -29.01 -11.70
C ALA A 2 52.02 -29.96 -10.49
N GLU A 3 52.89 -29.66 -9.51
CA GLU A 3 53.05 -30.47 -8.32
C GLU A 3 51.91 -30.37 -7.32
N ARG A 4 51.20 -29.23 -7.25
CA ARG A 4 50.01 -29.08 -6.40
C ARG A 4 48.74 -29.77 -6.94
N PHE A 5 48.73 -30.06 -8.25
CA PHE A 5 47.64 -30.84 -8.86
C PHE A 5 47.77 -32.34 -8.61
N ALA A 6 48.99 -32.84 -8.56
CA ALA A 6 49.24 -34.26 -8.30
C ALA A 6 48.94 -34.67 -6.85
N GLU A 7 49.18 -33.79 -5.86
CA GLU A 7 48.85 -34.05 -4.45
C GLU A 7 47.34 -34.00 -4.18
N SER A 8 46.56 -33.23 -4.93
CA SER A 8 45.10 -33.19 -4.78
C SER A 8 44.41 -34.42 -5.40
N GLU A 9 44.98 -35.01 -6.46
CA GLU A 9 44.46 -36.25 -7.04
C GLU A 9 44.80 -37.50 -6.19
N GLN A 10 45.94 -37.49 -5.51
CA GLN A 10 46.34 -38.56 -4.60
C GLN A 10 45.46 -38.56 -3.35
N PHE A 11 45.16 -37.38 -2.79
CA PHE A 11 44.24 -37.23 -1.65
C PHE A 11 42.78 -37.63 -1.99
N ALA A 12 42.35 -37.38 -3.22
CA ALA A 12 41.03 -37.79 -3.71
C ALA A 12 40.94 -39.30 -3.94
N ARG A 13 42.04 -39.96 -4.34
CA ARG A 13 42.11 -41.43 -4.50
C ARG A 13 42.17 -42.19 -3.17
N ASP A 14 42.85 -41.66 -2.18
CA ASP A 14 42.96 -42.28 -0.86
C ASP A 14 41.66 -42.11 -0.02
N ALA A 15 40.86 -41.04 -0.30
CA ALA A 15 39.53 -40.85 0.30
C ALA A 15 38.45 -41.74 -0.34
N ALA A 16 38.62 -42.16 -1.60
CA ALA A 16 37.64 -43.01 -2.30
C ALA A 16 37.78 -44.50 -1.96
N GLY A 17 38.86 -44.93 -1.29
CA GLY A 17 39.16 -46.31 -0.98
C GLY A 17 38.52 -46.87 0.32
N ARG A 18 37.75 -46.05 1.07
CA ARG A 18 37.15 -46.47 2.36
C ARG A 18 35.65 -46.19 2.53
N ALA A 19 34.91 -45.90 1.45
CA ALA A 19 33.50 -45.69 1.54
C ALA A 19 32.75 -46.89 0.93
N ASP A 20 31.90 -47.49 1.73
CA ASP A 20 30.96 -48.55 1.32
C ASP A 20 30.03 -47.98 0.23
N PRO A 21 30.03 -48.54 -1.00
CA PRO A 21 29.15 -48.05 -2.10
C PRO A 21 27.65 -48.09 -1.78
N ALA A 22 27.24 -49.01 -0.88
CA ALA A 22 25.87 -49.10 -0.42
C ALA A 22 25.50 -47.94 0.54
N GLY A 23 26.44 -47.47 1.36
CA GLY A 23 26.27 -46.32 2.25
C GLY A 23 26.20 -44.98 1.50
N ILE A 24 27.00 -44.83 0.46
CA ILE A 24 26.99 -43.61 -0.38
C ILE A 24 25.68 -43.54 -1.21
N ALA A 25 25.22 -44.65 -1.80
CA ALA A 25 23.96 -44.70 -2.53
C ALA A 25 22.75 -44.44 -1.61
N ALA A 26 22.76 -44.94 -0.39
CA ALA A 26 21.71 -44.68 0.61
C ALA A 26 21.72 -43.21 1.12
N ALA A 27 22.92 -42.65 1.31
CA ALA A 27 23.03 -41.20 1.70
C ALA A 27 22.62 -40.27 0.55
N THR A 28 22.97 -40.58 -0.70
CA THR A 28 22.57 -39.81 -1.86
C THR A 28 21.09 -39.95 -2.14
N GLN A 29 20.50 -41.14 -1.99
CA GLN A 29 19.05 -41.32 -2.11
C GLN A 29 18.27 -40.66 -0.95
N ASN A 30 18.81 -40.61 0.26
CA ASN A 30 18.18 -39.88 1.36
C ASN A 30 18.28 -38.37 1.21
N THR A 31 19.37 -37.80 0.64
CA THR A 31 19.48 -36.39 0.33
C THR A 31 18.55 -35.99 -0.83
N VAL A 32 18.48 -36.76 -1.90
CA VAL A 32 17.54 -36.54 -3.01
C VAL A 32 16.09 -36.61 -2.54
N ARG A 33 15.73 -37.61 -1.72
CA ARG A 33 14.39 -37.71 -1.13
C ARG A 33 14.10 -36.61 -0.10
N ALA A 34 15.10 -36.11 0.62
CA ALA A 34 14.95 -34.99 1.52
C ALA A 34 14.75 -33.68 0.74
N ASP A 35 15.48 -33.48 -0.36
CA ASP A 35 15.28 -32.33 -1.26
C ASP A 35 13.95 -32.39 -2.03
N GLU A 36 13.51 -33.56 -2.49
CA GLU A 36 12.19 -33.76 -3.08
C GLU A 36 11.06 -33.52 -2.07
N ARG A 37 11.21 -33.92 -0.81
CA ARG A 37 10.25 -33.62 0.28
C ARG A 37 10.26 -32.14 0.65
N ARG A 38 11.41 -31.45 0.61
CA ARG A 38 11.50 -29.99 0.81
C ARG A 38 10.83 -29.23 -0.31
N SER A 39 11.01 -29.63 -1.57
CA SER A 39 10.36 -28.97 -2.72
C SER A 39 8.83 -29.14 -2.71
N SER A 40 8.30 -30.24 -2.14
CA SER A 40 6.85 -30.48 -2.04
C SER A 40 6.14 -29.64 -0.97
N GLN A 41 6.88 -28.98 -0.08
CA GLN A 41 6.33 -28.15 1.02
C GLN A 41 6.51 -26.63 0.75
N ALA A 42 7.24 -26.22 -0.28
CA ALA A 42 7.40 -24.82 -0.60
C ALA A 42 6.22 -24.30 -1.42
N LYS A 43 5.71 -23.12 -1.04
CA LYS A 43 4.69 -22.39 -1.78
C LYS A 43 5.09 -20.94 -2.02
N THR A 44 4.54 -20.37 -3.06
CA THR A 44 4.78 -18.96 -3.39
C THR A 44 3.62 -18.12 -2.88
N LEU A 45 3.84 -17.38 -1.80
CA LEU A 45 2.81 -16.59 -1.11
C LEU A 45 3.42 -15.33 -0.46
N ASP A 46 2.56 -14.45 0.00
CA ASP A 46 2.96 -13.25 0.73
C ASP A 46 2.96 -13.47 2.25
N ALA A 47 3.45 -12.47 3.02
CA ALA A 47 3.54 -12.63 4.46
C ALA A 47 2.17 -12.66 5.14
N ASN A 48 1.15 -11.97 4.61
CA ASN A 48 -0.20 -12.03 5.17
C ASN A 48 -0.75 -13.46 5.14
N GLU A 49 -0.67 -14.14 3.98
CA GLU A 49 -1.08 -15.54 3.87
C GLU A 49 -0.21 -16.45 4.75
N ALA A 50 1.12 -16.23 4.76
CA ALA A 50 2.06 -17.03 5.54
C ALA A 50 1.78 -16.98 7.05
N VAL A 51 1.52 -15.78 7.58
CA VAL A 51 1.19 -15.55 9.01
C VAL A 51 -0.21 -16.05 9.34
N ALA A 52 -1.21 -15.75 8.49
CA ALA A 52 -2.57 -16.20 8.70
C ALA A 52 -2.66 -17.73 8.82
N ARG A 53 -1.87 -18.49 8.02
CA ARG A 53 -1.80 -19.96 8.11
C ARG A 53 -1.35 -20.43 9.49
N ILE A 54 -0.35 -19.80 10.09
CA ILE A 54 0.15 -20.13 11.42
C ILE A 54 -0.88 -19.75 12.49
N ALA A 55 -1.36 -18.51 12.44
CA ALA A 55 -2.32 -17.98 13.40
C ALA A 55 -3.63 -18.79 13.41
N TYR A 56 -4.16 -19.14 12.25
CA TYR A 56 -5.35 -19.98 12.09
C TYR A 56 -5.16 -21.39 12.69
N ARG A 57 -3.99 -22.01 12.39
CA ARG A 57 -3.69 -23.36 12.90
C ARG A 57 -3.55 -23.41 14.41
N LEU A 58 -3.13 -22.31 15.04
CA LEU A 58 -2.81 -22.23 16.46
C LEU A 58 -3.86 -21.52 17.32
N SER A 59 -4.98 -21.08 16.74
CA SER A 59 -6.03 -20.35 17.45
C SER A 59 -7.37 -21.10 17.45
N GLU A 60 -8.18 -20.84 18.46
CA GLU A 60 -9.56 -21.31 18.61
C GLU A 60 -10.56 -20.18 18.34
N VAL A 61 -10.19 -18.93 18.66
CA VAL A 61 -10.99 -17.74 18.43
C VAL A 61 -10.14 -16.70 17.67
N ILE A 62 -10.70 -16.13 16.61
CA ILE A 62 -10.06 -15.08 15.80
C ILE A 62 -11.07 -13.95 15.64
N ALA A 63 -10.89 -12.86 16.40
CA ALA A 63 -11.71 -11.67 16.23
C ALA A 63 -11.02 -10.73 15.24
N ILE A 64 -11.75 -10.28 14.23
CA ILE A 64 -11.22 -9.45 13.15
C ILE A 64 -11.99 -8.16 12.99
N TYR A 65 -11.29 -7.13 12.53
CA TYR A 65 -11.85 -5.95 11.88
C TYR A 65 -10.86 -5.52 10.80
N PRO A 66 -11.20 -5.75 9.51
CA PRO A 66 -10.23 -5.64 8.43
C PRO A 66 -9.71 -4.21 8.23
N ILE A 67 -8.40 -4.04 8.29
CA ILE A 67 -7.70 -2.79 7.99
C ILE A 67 -6.50 -3.04 7.07
N THR A 68 -6.37 -2.26 5.98
CA THR A 68 -5.23 -2.34 5.06
C THR A 68 -3.93 -1.90 5.75
N PRO A 69 -2.80 -2.64 5.63
CA PRO A 69 -2.55 -3.80 4.76
C PRO A 69 -2.69 -5.17 5.46
N ALA A 70 -3.30 -5.24 6.63
CA ALA A 70 -3.49 -6.47 7.40
C ALA A 70 -4.76 -7.27 6.99
N SER A 71 -5.69 -6.66 6.25
CA SER A 71 -7.01 -7.23 5.89
C SER A 71 -6.95 -8.66 5.38
N ALA A 72 -5.97 -8.98 4.50
CA ALA A 72 -5.86 -10.30 3.90
C ALA A 72 -5.63 -11.42 4.93
N MET A 73 -5.05 -11.14 6.11
CA MET A 73 -4.92 -12.14 7.17
C MET A 73 -6.29 -12.58 7.70
N GLY A 74 -7.17 -11.61 7.96
CA GLY A 74 -8.54 -11.85 8.39
C GLY A 74 -9.37 -12.53 7.31
N GLU A 75 -9.28 -12.06 6.05
CA GLU A 75 -9.98 -12.63 4.90
C GLU A 75 -9.61 -14.11 4.67
N HIS A 76 -8.33 -14.47 4.82
CA HIS A 76 -7.89 -15.86 4.76
C HIS A 76 -8.46 -16.70 5.89
N ALA A 77 -8.44 -16.18 7.14
CA ALA A 77 -8.96 -16.88 8.30
C ALA A 77 -10.46 -17.16 8.15
N ASP A 78 -11.24 -16.16 7.74
CA ASP A 78 -12.68 -16.28 7.50
C ASP A 78 -12.98 -17.29 6.38
N ALA A 79 -12.28 -17.19 5.24
CA ALA A 79 -12.46 -18.13 4.14
C ALA A 79 -12.18 -19.58 4.55
N TRP A 80 -11.12 -19.83 5.32
CA TRP A 80 -10.79 -21.18 5.80
C TRP A 80 -11.77 -21.70 6.83
N ALA A 81 -12.31 -20.85 7.70
CA ALA A 81 -13.36 -21.22 8.63
C ALA A 81 -14.66 -21.57 7.88
N ALA A 82 -15.05 -20.76 6.88
CA ALA A 82 -16.20 -21.04 6.02
C ALA A 82 -16.05 -22.35 5.21
N GLU A 83 -14.83 -22.75 4.86
CA GLU A 83 -14.52 -24.04 4.25
C GLU A 83 -14.52 -25.22 5.26
N GLY A 84 -14.68 -24.95 6.54
CA GLY A 84 -14.65 -25.98 7.60
C GLY A 84 -13.25 -26.56 7.87
N ARG A 85 -12.18 -25.83 7.58
CA ARG A 85 -10.80 -26.31 7.80
C ARG A 85 -10.50 -26.36 9.30
N PRO A 86 -10.08 -27.50 9.85
CA PRO A 86 -9.74 -27.57 11.26
C PRO A 86 -8.42 -26.89 11.58
N ASN A 87 -8.28 -26.36 12.80
CA ASN A 87 -7.01 -25.94 13.38
C ASN A 87 -6.15 -27.15 13.80
N LEU A 88 -5.05 -26.90 14.50
CA LEU A 88 -4.14 -27.95 14.97
C LEU A 88 -4.80 -28.89 16.02
N TRP A 89 -5.84 -28.40 16.69
CA TRP A 89 -6.58 -29.09 17.75
C TRP A 89 -7.75 -29.93 17.23
N GLY A 90 -8.03 -29.85 15.92
CA GLY A 90 -9.12 -30.58 15.24
C GLY A 90 -10.47 -29.89 15.28
N THR A 91 -10.51 -28.64 15.69
CA THR A 91 -11.72 -27.78 15.68
C THR A 91 -11.59 -26.69 14.64
N VAL A 92 -12.70 -26.24 14.07
CA VAL A 92 -12.71 -25.06 13.20
C VAL A 92 -12.71 -23.82 14.10
N PRO A 93 -11.76 -22.88 13.94
CA PRO A 93 -11.76 -21.63 14.70
C PRO A 93 -13.02 -20.81 14.50
N ASP A 94 -13.53 -20.22 15.58
CA ASP A 94 -14.58 -19.20 15.51
C ASP A 94 -13.96 -17.88 15.03
N VAL A 95 -14.25 -17.50 13.78
CA VAL A 95 -13.83 -16.23 13.19
C VAL A 95 -14.98 -15.25 13.26
N VAL A 96 -14.78 -14.12 13.96
CA VAL A 96 -15.84 -13.14 14.22
C VAL A 96 -15.41 -11.76 13.78
N GLU A 97 -16.16 -11.15 12.86
CA GLU A 97 -15.95 -9.76 12.46
C GLU A 97 -16.67 -8.83 13.45
N MET A 98 -15.93 -7.90 14.01
CA MET A 98 -16.41 -6.95 15.00
C MET A 98 -16.75 -5.60 14.35
N GLN A 99 -17.26 -4.63 15.13
CA GLN A 99 -17.62 -3.30 14.65
C GLN A 99 -16.45 -2.29 14.67
N SER A 100 -15.35 -2.64 15.32
CA SER A 100 -14.14 -1.83 15.38
C SER A 100 -12.96 -2.67 15.89
N GLU A 101 -11.75 -2.16 15.73
CA GLU A 101 -10.54 -2.81 16.27
C GLU A 101 -10.56 -2.88 17.80
N ALA A 102 -11.09 -1.85 18.49
CA ALA A 102 -11.29 -1.90 19.94
C ALA A 102 -12.25 -3.04 20.34
N GLY A 103 -13.32 -3.23 19.55
CA GLY A 103 -14.24 -4.37 19.73
C GLY A 103 -13.56 -5.71 19.52
N ALA A 104 -12.69 -5.83 18.52
CA ALA A 104 -11.91 -7.05 18.27
C ALA A 104 -10.94 -7.34 19.43
N ALA A 105 -10.25 -6.32 19.96
CA ALA A 105 -9.37 -6.48 21.12
C ALA A 105 -10.16 -6.90 22.37
N GLY A 106 -11.33 -6.28 22.61
CA GLY A 106 -12.22 -6.66 23.71
C GLY A 106 -12.73 -8.09 23.61
N ALA A 107 -13.13 -8.55 22.42
CA ALA A 107 -13.57 -9.92 22.17
C ALA A 107 -12.43 -10.94 22.42
N VAL A 108 -11.24 -10.64 21.92
CA VAL A 108 -10.03 -11.45 22.20
C VAL A 108 -9.75 -11.48 23.70
N HIS A 109 -9.75 -10.32 24.39
CA HIS A 109 -9.50 -10.26 25.83
C HIS A 109 -10.48 -11.13 26.60
N GLY A 110 -11.79 -11.07 26.28
CA GLY A 110 -12.79 -11.93 26.86
C GLY A 110 -12.56 -13.44 26.63
N ALA A 111 -12.21 -13.82 25.38
CA ALA A 111 -11.89 -15.19 25.02
C ALA A 111 -10.67 -15.72 25.80
N LEU A 112 -9.63 -14.89 25.94
CA LEU A 112 -8.43 -15.22 26.73
C LEU A 112 -8.74 -15.41 28.22
N GLN A 113 -9.69 -14.62 28.80
CA GLN A 113 -10.08 -14.75 30.19
C GLN A 113 -10.72 -16.11 30.49
N THR A 114 -11.39 -16.72 29.52
CA THR A 114 -12.02 -18.03 29.62
C THR A 114 -11.16 -19.18 29.09
N GLY A 115 -9.89 -18.89 28.74
CA GLY A 115 -8.87 -19.88 28.43
C GLY A 115 -8.79 -20.33 26.98
N ALA A 116 -9.46 -19.65 26.05
CA ALA A 116 -9.30 -19.92 24.62
C ALA A 116 -7.93 -19.43 24.11
N LEU A 117 -7.40 -20.11 23.09
CA LEU A 117 -6.27 -19.64 22.30
C LEU A 117 -6.81 -18.65 21.25
N ALA A 118 -6.50 -17.38 21.41
CA ALA A 118 -7.07 -16.34 20.57
C ALA A 118 -6.00 -15.49 19.87
N THR A 119 -6.36 -14.90 18.72
CA THR A 119 -5.51 -13.99 17.95
C THR A 119 -6.33 -12.92 17.24
N THR A 120 -5.68 -11.87 16.78
CA THR A 120 -6.25 -10.86 15.89
C THR A 120 -5.17 -10.25 14.98
N PHE A 121 -5.62 -9.50 13.96
CA PHE A 121 -4.80 -8.88 12.93
C PHE A 121 -5.17 -7.41 12.83
N THR A 122 -4.16 -6.53 12.75
CA THR A 122 -4.41 -5.09 12.65
C THR A 122 -3.25 -4.31 12.04
N ALA A 123 -3.40 -2.98 11.93
CA ALA A 123 -2.40 -2.02 11.46
C ALA A 123 -2.77 -0.60 11.90
N SER A 124 -1.80 0.31 11.95
CA SER A 124 -2.02 1.77 12.03
C SER A 124 -2.98 2.21 13.16
N GLN A 125 -4.02 3.00 12.81
CA GLN A 125 -5.03 3.46 13.75
C GLN A 125 -5.74 2.32 14.48
N GLY A 126 -5.97 1.19 13.80
CA GLY A 126 -6.56 0.01 14.42
C GLY A 126 -5.74 -0.49 15.60
N LEU A 127 -4.41 -0.53 15.48
CA LEU A 127 -3.55 -0.87 16.62
C LEU A 127 -3.68 0.14 17.77
N LEU A 128 -3.79 1.44 17.44
CA LEU A 128 -3.97 2.46 18.48
C LEU A 128 -5.31 2.35 19.20
N LEU A 129 -6.38 2.00 18.50
CA LEU A 129 -7.69 1.76 19.11
C LEU A 129 -7.69 0.55 20.06
N MET A 130 -6.81 -0.42 19.84
CA MET A 130 -6.65 -1.59 20.71
C MET A 130 -5.84 -1.29 21.99
N LEU A 131 -5.07 -0.18 22.06
CA LEU A 131 -4.10 0.06 23.14
C LEU A 131 -4.66 -0.15 24.56
N PRO A 132 -5.85 0.35 24.95
CA PRO A 132 -6.37 0.15 26.29
C PRO A 132 -6.49 -1.33 26.69
N ASP A 133 -6.97 -2.17 25.79
CA ASP A 133 -7.10 -3.61 26.02
C ASP A 133 -5.74 -4.31 26.02
N LEU A 134 -4.79 -3.87 25.17
CA LEU A 134 -3.45 -4.42 25.13
C LEU A 134 -2.69 -4.19 26.45
N PHE A 135 -2.84 -3.03 27.10
CA PHE A 135 -2.30 -2.78 28.44
C PHE A 135 -2.88 -3.74 29.48
N LYS A 136 -4.19 -4.07 29.39
CA LYS A 136 -4.84 -5.00 30.29
C LYS A 136 -4.35 -6.43 30.07
N ILE A 137 -4.35 -6.91 28.81
CA ILE A 137 -3.90 -8.26 28.43
C ILE A 137 -2.45 -8.46 28.89
N ALA A 138 -1.57 -7.46 28.71
CA ALA A 138 -0.19 -7.53 29.15
C ALA A 138 -0.06 -7.53 30.68
N GLY A 139 -0.77 -6.64 31.37
CA GLY A 139 -0.75 -6.53 32.83
C GLY A 139 -1.32 -7.78 33.53
N GLU A 140 -2.22 -8.52 32.88
CA GLU A 140 -2.79 -9.77 33.36
C GLU A 140 -1.94 -11.00 33.01
N LEU A 141 -0.80 -10.81 32.35
CA LEU A 141 0.12 -11.88 31.90
C LEU A 141 -0.62 -13.01 31.15
N THR A 142 -1.40 -12.63 30.16
CA THR A 142 -2.25 -13.54 29.40
C THR A 142 -1.60 -13.86 28.06
N ALA A 143 -1.36 -15.15 27.78
CA ALA A 143 -0.73 -15.61 26.54
C ALA A 143 -1.59 -15.23 25.32
N PHE A 144 -1.02 -14.43 24.42
CA PHE A 144 -1.71 -13.88 23.25
C PHE A 144 -0.72 -13.48 22.16
N CYS A 145 -1.08 -13.68 20.91
CA CYS A 145 -0.33 -13.15 19.76
C CYS A 145 -1.23 -12.21 18.95
N LEU A 146 -0.74 -10.99 18.77
CA LEU A 146 -1.28 -10.01 17.83
C LEU A 146 -0.34 -9.94 16.62
N HIS A 147 -0.87 -10.05 15.41
CA HIS A 147 -0.08 -9.91 14.18
C HIS A 147 -0.37 -8.58 13.50
N VAL A 148 0.68 -7.81 13.22
CA VAL A 148 0.57 -6.44 12.70
C VAL A 148 1.32 -6.31 11.38
N ALA A 149 0.61 -5.95 10.32
CA ALA A 149 1.24 -5.46 9.10
C ALA A 149 1.49 -3.95 9.30
N ALA A 150 2.67 -3.61 9.82
CA ALA A 150 3.00 -2.28 10.33
C ALA A 150 2.81 -1.18 9.28
N ARG A 151 2.08 -0.13 9.65
CA ARG A 151 1.66 0.96 8.75
C ARG A 151 1.77 2.31 9.46
N THR A 152 2.03 3.37 8.66
CA THR A 152 2.03 4.76 9.15
C THR A 152 0.78 5.10 9.95
N ILE A 153 0.93 5.91 10.98
CA ILE A 153 -0.18 6.56 11.67
C ILE A 153 -0.58 7.82 10.88
N ALA A 154 -1.88 8.07 10.74
CA ALA A 154 -2.38 9.32 10.17
C ALA A 154 -1.99 10.51 11.08
N THR A 155 -1.40 11.53 10.48
CA THR A 155 -1.01 12.78 11.13
C THR A 155 -1.65 13.95 10.36
N HIS A 156 -0.89 14.93 9.92
CA HIS A 156 -1.37 15.97 8.99
C HIS A 156 -1.63 15.43 7.56
N ALA A 157 -1.18 14.21 7.29
CA ALA A 157 -1.44 13.47 6.06
C ALA A 157 -1.74 12.01 6.38
N LEU A 158 -2.59 11.39 5.58
CA LEU A 158 -2.89 9.96 5.62
C LEU A 158 -1.99 9.23 4.63
N SER A 159 -1.38 8.13 5.05
CA SER A 159 -0.80 7.15 4.14
C SER A 159 -1.18 5.73 4.56
N ILE A 160 -1.39 4.84 3.58
CA ILE A 160 -1.70 3.43 3.85
C ILE A 160 -0.45 2.54 3.82
N PHE A 161 0.71 3.10 3.48
CA PHE A 161 1.95 2.36 3.30
C PHE A 161 2.72 2.15 4.61
N GLY A 162 3.69 1.22 4.57
CA GLY A 162 4.33 0.69 5.77
C GLY A 162 5.42 1.59 6.35
N ASP A 163 5.40 1.72 7.67
CA ASP A 163 6.52 2.06 8.53
C ASP A 163 6.24 1.53 9.95
N HIS A 164 7.05 1.88 10.94
CA HIS A 164 6.94 1.36 12.29
C HIS A 164 6.27 2.32 13.29
N SER A 165 5.61 3.38 12.84
CA SER A 165 5.05 4.38 13.75
C SER A 165 3.94 3.82 14.64
N ASP A 166 3.12 2.90 14.13
CA ASP A 166 2.06 2.23 14.88
C ASP A 166 2.61 1.28 15.96
N VAL A 167 3.55 0.41 15.62
CA VAL A 167 4.17 -0.52 16.59
C VAL A 167 5.03 0.21 17.61
N MET A 168 5.65 1.33 17.24
CA MET A 168 6.40 2.17 18.17
C MET A 168 5.48 2.91 19.14
N ALA A 169 4.28 3.32 18.73
CA ALA A 169 3.26 3.84 19.64
C ALA A 169 2.81 2.78 20.65
N ALA A 170 2.72 1.51 20.23
CA ALA A 170 2.32 0.39 21.09
C ALA A 170 3.44 -0.16 22.00
N ARG A 171 4.70 0.28 21.86
CA ARG A 171 5.86 -0.28 22.58
C ARG A 171 5.79 -0.20 24.11
N THR A 172 4.93 0.65 24.64
CA THR A 172 4.75 0.87 26.09
C THR A 172 3.67 0.00 26.72
N THR A 173 2.91 -0.77 25.91
CA THR A 173 1.80 -1.60 26.38
C THR A 173 2.22 -2.77 27.25
N GLY A 174 3.47 -3.21 27.11
CA GLY A 174 4.00 -4.39 27.79
C GLY A 174 3.93 -5.67 26.90
N LEU A 175 3.51 -5.56 25.65
CA LEU A 175 3.66 -6.69 24.73
C LEU A 175 5.12 -6.89 24.36
N ALA A 176 5.53 -8.14 24.17
CA ALA A 176 6.80 -8.44 23.54
C ALA A 176 6.72 -8.13 22.05
N LEU A 177 7.66 -7.33 21.51
CA LEU A 177 7.66 -6.87 20.11
C LEU A 177 8.67 -7.69 19.32
N LEU A 178 8.15 -8.48 18.35
CA LEU A 178 8.94 -9.37 17.50
C LEU A 178 8.82 -8.97 16.03
N ALA A 179 9.94 -8.56 15.41
CA ALA A 179 10.01 -8.02 14.05
C ALA A 179 10.47 -9.06 13.02
N SER A 180 9.81 -9.11 11.88
CA SER A 180 10.17 -9.96 10.72
C SER A 180 10.57 -9.12 9.51
N GLY A 181 11.59 -9.54 8.77
CA GLY A 181 12.11 -8.84 7.59
C GLY A 181 11.66 -9.40 6.24
N SER A 182 11.10 -10.60 6.18
CA SER A 182 10.66 -11.27 4.95
C SER A 182 9.42 -12.15 5.21
N ALA A 183 8.75 -12.63 4.16
CA ALA A 183 7.59 -13.51 4.29
C ALA A 183 7.96 -14.85 4.95
N GLN A 184 9.16 -15.39 4.70
CA GLN A 184 9.64 -16.59 5.41
C GLN A 184 9.82 -16.31 6.89
N GLU A 185 10.48 -15.20 7.26
CA GLU A 185 10.63 -14.83 8.67
C GLU A 185 9.27 -14.57 9.33
N ALA A 186 8.33 -13.97 8.62
CA ALA A 186 6.99 -13.67 9.14
C ALA A 186 6.24 -14.96 9.53
N GLN A 187 6.27 -16.01 8.68
CA GLN A 187 5.74 -17.32 9.03
C GLN A 187 6.43 -17.91 10.27
N ASP A 188 7.75 -17.94 10.23
CA ASP A 188 8.55 -18.64 11.20
C ASP A 188 8.50 -17.97 12.58
N LEU A 189 8.59 -16.63 12.61
CA LEU A 189 8.50 -15.87 13.84
C LEU A 189 7.07 -15.79 14.39
N ALA A 190 6.03 -15.91 13.55
CA ALA A 190 4.67 -16.11 14.03
C ALA A 190 4.56 -17.41 14.86
N ALA A 191 5.09 -18.53 14.36
CA ALA A 191 5.08 -19.80 15.09
C ALA A 191 5.88 -19.70 16.40
N ILE A 192 7.04 -19.06 16.36
CA ILE A 192 7.89 -18.82 17.55
C ILE A 192 7.15 -17.93 18.57
N ALA A 193 6.46 -16.87 18.13
CA ALA A 193 5.69 -15.99 18.99
C ALA A 193 4.56 -16.74 19.72
N HIS A 194 3.80 -17.59 19.02
CA HIS A 194 2.76 -18.40 19.63
C HIS A 194 3.33 -19.40 20.66
N ALA A 195 4.49 -20.01 20.41
CA ALA A 195 5.15 -20.87 21.38
C ALA A 195 5.68 -20.08 22.59
N ALA A 196 6.34 -18.95 22.33
CA ALA A 196 6.97 -18.14 23.36
C ALA A 196 5.94 -17.47 24.28
N THR A 197 4.79 -16.98 23.77
CA THR A 197 3.76 -16.36 24.60
C THR A 197 3.17 -17.35 25.63
N LEU A 198 2.96 -18.61 25.23
CA LEU A 198 2.48 -19.66 26.14
C LEU A 198 3.47 -19.94 27.27
N ALA A 199 4.77 -19.94 26.97
CA ALA A 199 5.83 -20.18 27.95
C ALA A 199 6.11 -18.95 28.83
N ALA A 200 6.18 -17.75 28.24
CA ALA A 200 6.50 -16.51 28.94
C ALA A 200 5.32 -15.89 29.67
N ARG A 201 4.08 -16.21 29.32
CA ARG A 201 2.85 -15.53 29.74
C ARG A 201 2.75 -14.07 29.33
N ILE A 202 3.74 -13.55 28.61
CA ILE A 202 3.74 -12.21 28.03
C ILE A 202 3.06 -12.30 26.68
N PRO A 203 2.07 -11.42 26.37
CA PRO A 203 1.50 -11.33 25.03
C PRO A 203 2.53 -10.79 24.03
N PHE A 204 2.43 -11.23 22.76
CA PHE A 204 3.33 -10.84 21.70
C PHE A 204 2.62 -9.98 20.67
N LEU A 205 3.27 -8.91 20.25
CA LEU A 205 3.01 -8.18 19.03
C LEU A 205 4.08 -8.59 18.01
N HIS A 206 3.70 -9.51 17.12
CA HIS A 206 4.52 -9.90 15.98
C HIS A 206 4.21 -9.00 14.81
N PHE A 207 5.21 -8.34 14.24
CA PHE A 207 5.01 -7.39 13.14
C PHE A 207 5.99 -7.57 11.99
N PHE A 208 5.56 -7.13 10.83
CA PHE A 208 6.30 -7.06 9.58
C PHE A 208 5.83 -5.86 8.76
N ASP A 209 6.68 -5.38 7.85
CA ASP A 209 6.39 -4.16 7.11
C ASP A 209 5.17 -4.29 6.20
N GLY A 210 4.21 -3.39 6.36
CA GLY A 210 3.05 -3.26 5.49
C GLY A 210 3.45 -2.98 4.04
N PHE A 211 2.72 -3.55 3.09
CA PHE A 211 2.95 -3.56 1.65
C PHE A 211 4.28 -4.18 1.24
N ARG A 212 5.41 -3.81 1.82
CA ARG A 212 6.71 -4.35 1.41
C ARG A 212 6.84 -5.83 1.75
N THR A 213 6.57 -6.23 2.99
CA THR A 213 6.60 -7.65 3.39
C THR A 213 5.22 -8.29 3.28
N SER A 214 4.18 -7.58 3.70
CA SER A 214 2.82 -8.12 3.77
C SER A 214 2.23 -8.51 2.41
N HIS A 215 2.65 -7.88 1.31
CA HIS A 215 2.15 -8.12 -0.05
C HIS A 215 3.24 -8.56 -1.03
N GLU A 216 4.49 -8.63 -0.59
CA GLU A 216 5.57 -9.16 -1.42
C GLU A 216 5.44 -10.68 -1.53
N ILE A 217 5.31 -11.17 -2.75
CA ILE A 217 5.18 -12.61 -3.01
C ILE A 217 6.55 -13.21 -3.17
N THR A 218 6.85 -14.21 -2.34
CA THR A 218 8.11 -14.95 -2.40
C THR A 218 7.87 -16.44 -2.19
N LYS A 219 8.88 -17.25 -2.50
CA LYS A 219 8.87 -18.68 -2.18
C LYS A 219 9.10 -18.87 -0.69
N VAL A 220 8.15 -19.52 -0.01
CA VAL A 220 8.16 -19.78 1.43
C VAL A 220 8.13 -21.29 1.66
N GLU A 221 9.04 -21.79 2.48
CA GLU A 221 9.00 -23.17 2.98
C GLU A 221 7.96 -23.26 4.10
N LEU A 222 6.89 -23.98 3.85
CA LEU A 222 5.78 -24.09 4.80
C LEU A 222 6.14 -24.93 6.02
N LEU A 223 5.61 -24.52 7.17
CA LEU A 223 5.64 -25.33 8.39
C LEU A 223 4.50 -26.35 8.36
N GLY A 224 4.86 -27.64 8.53
CA GLY A 224 3.88 -28.70 8.70
C GLY A 224 3.33 -28.77 10.12
N ASP A 225 2.16 -29.40 10.27
CA ASP A 225 1.49 -29.58 11.55
C ASP A 225 2.36 -30.26 12.61
N ASP A 226 3.16 -31.27 12.21
CA ASP A 226 4.04 -31.97 13.12
C ASP A 226 5.12 -31.06 13.72
N ALA A 227 5.70 -30.17 12.91
CA ALA A 227 6.66 -29.18 13.38
C ALA A 227 6.02 -28.16 14.32
N LEU A 228 4.80 -27.70 14.00
CA LEU A 228 4.03 -26.79 14.86
C LEU A 228 3.69 -27.46 16.21
N ARG A 229 3.21 -28.72 16.21
CA ARG A 229 2.96 -29.47 17.44
C ARG A 229 4.22 -29.61 18.28
N ALA A 230 5.33 -30.05 17.66
CA ALA A 230 6.59 -30.26 18.37
C ALA A 230 7.18 -28.97 18.94
N LEU A 231 6.91 -27.81 18.31
CA LEU A 231 7.31 -26.49 18.80
C LEU A 231 6.49 -26.07 20.02
N ILE A 232 5.16 -26.26 20.00
CA ILE A 232 4.24 -25.89 21.09
C ILE A 232 4.37 -26.85 22.31
N GLU A 233 4.44 -28.16 22.09
CA GLU A 233 4.44 -29.17 23.15
C GLU A 233 5.71 -29.18 24.02
N ARG A 234 6.86 -28.78 23.47
CA ARG A 234 8.15 -28.70 24.19
C ARG A 234 8.53 -27.27 24.66
N SER A 235 7.67 -26.31 24.62
CA SER A 235 7.88 -25.00 25.26
C SER A 235 8.06 -25.10 26.80
N GLU A 236 8.09 -26.29 27.33
CA GLU A 236 8.27 -26.64 28.75
C GLU A 236 9.69 -26.46 29.28
N MET A 237 10.72 -26.32 28.42
CA MET A 237 12.09 -26.30 28.87
C MET A 237 12.51 -24.88 29.33
N GLY A 238 12.23 -24.57 30.61
CA GLY A 238 12.86 -23.45 31.31
C GLY A 238 11.99 -22.59 32.22
N GLY A 239 10.68 -22.76 32.22
CA GLY A 239 9.78 -21.91 32.98
C GLY A 239 9.15 -22.61 34.16
N GLY A 240 9.91 -22.88 35.22
CA GLY A 240 9.27 -22.99 36.53
C GLY A 240 8.59 -21.68 36.85
N ASP A 241 7.33 -21.71 37.31
CA ASP A 241 6.60 -20.50 37.76
C ASP A 241 7.47 -19.76 38.79
N PRO A 242 8.01 -18.58 38.48
CA PRO A 242 8.92 -17.89 39.42
C PRO A 242 8.20 -17.42 40.67
N ALA A 243 6.88 -17.47 40.68
CA ALA A 243 6.04 -17.12 41.82
C ALA A 243 5.36 -18.36 42.40
N GLY A 244 6.10 -19.37 42.86
CA GLY A 244 5.64 -20.63 43.45
C GLY A 244 4.20 -20.61 43.96
N SER A 245 3.22 -20.82 43.11
CA SER A 245 1.84 -21.06 43.54
C SER A 245 1.72 -22.49 44.02
N ALA A 246 1.97 -22.69 45.30
CA ALA A 246 1.58 -23.91 46.01
C ALA A 246 0.07 -24.02 46.04
N GLY A 247 -0.46 -25.02 45.41
CA GLY A 247 -1.85 -25.38 45.65
C GLY A 247 -2.58 -26.07 44.52
N GLY A 248 -2.83 -27.35 44.68
CA GLY A 248 -3.94 -28.03 44.04
C GLY A 248 -3.60 -29.32 43.30
N ALA A 249 -3.59 -30.39 44.02
CA ALA A 249 -3.54 -31.75 43.49
C ALA A 249 -4.79 -32.15 42.75
N GLY A 250 -4.66 -32.83 41.61
CA GLY A 250 -5.46 -33.94 41.20
C GLY A 250 -6.77 -33.70 40.50
N GLY A 251 -6.74 -33.22 39.26
CA GLY A 251 -7.81 -33.47 38.31
C GLY A 251 -7.23 -34.12 37.04
N LYS A 252 -7.71 -35.31 36.65
CA LYS A 252 -7.32 -35.98 35.41
C LYS A 252 -7.83 -35.13 34.24
N ALA A 253 -6.85 -34.60 33.46
CA ALA A 253 -7.15 -33.93 32.21
C ALA A 253 -7.82 -34.89 31.20
N PRO A 254 -8.76 -34.37 30.35
CA PRO A 254 -9.32 -35.17 29.26
C PRO A 254 -8.21 -35.59 28.30
N ARG A 255 -8.25 -36.86 27.91
CA ARG A 255 -7.29 -37.43 26.94
C ARG A 255 -7.49 -36.70 25.58
N GLY A 256 -6.49 -35.98 25.10
CA GLY A 256 -6.40 -35.75 23.67
C GLY A 256 -5.79 -34.46 23.12
N ILE A 257 -5.52 -33.37 23.86
CA ILE A 257 -5.19 -32.08 23.23
C ILE A 257 -4.24 -31.17 24.05
N ASP A 258 -3.40 -31.63 24.95
CA ASP A 258 -2.73 -30.66 25.83
C ASP A 258 -1.22 -30.87 25.93
N GLY A 259 -0.46 -29.97 25.28
CA GLY A 259 0.86 -29.62 25.80
C GLY A 259 0.74 -28.92 27.16
N ALA A 260 1.70 -29.07 28.04
CA ALA A 260 1.64 -28.57 29.43
C ALA A 260 1.46 -27.03 29.48
N ALA A 261 2.01 -26.30 28.49
CA ALA A 261 1.87 -24.84 28.38
C ALA A 261 0.41 -24.39 28.10
N ILE A 262 -0.30 -25.09 27.20
CA ILE A 262 -1.73 -24.85 26.94
C ILE A 262 -2.57 -25.23 28.16
N ALA A 263 -2.29 -26.36 28.78
CA ALA A 263 -2.98 -26.76 29.99
C ALA A 263 -2.75 -25.73 31.11
N ALA A 264 -1.54 -25.17 31.23
CA ALA A 264 -1.24 -24.10 32.18
C ALA A 264 -2.02 -22.81 31.87
N HIS A 265 -2.14 -22.44 30.58
CA HIS A 265 -2.97 -21.32 30.16
C HIS A 265 -4.44 -21.52 30.57
N ARG A 266 -5.02 -22.68 30.28
CA ARG A 266 -6.41 -22.99 30.61
C ARG A 266 -6.69 -23.11 32.11
N ARG A 267 -5.71 -23.57 32.92
CA ARG A 267 -5.83 -23.57 34.39
C ARG A 267 -5.97 -22.19 34.99
N ARG A 268 -5.53 -21.14 34.30
CA ARG A 268 -5.67 -19.72 34.71
C ARG A 268 -6.96 -19.08 34.22
N ALA A 269 -7.80 -19.78 33.47
CA ALA A 269 -9.10 -19.28 33.04
C ALA A 269 -10.01 -18.95 34.24
N LEU A 270 -10.90 -17.97 34.02
CA LEU A 270 -12.01 -17.70 34.95
C LEU A 270 -12.94 -18.92 34.99
N ASP A 271 -13.17 -19.44 36.17
CA ASP A 271 -13.91 -20.67 36.40
C ASP A 271 -14.74 -20.54 37.68
N PRO A 272 -16.09 -20.66 37.57
CA PRO A 272 -16.95 -20.56 38.74
C PRO A 272 -16.63 -21.57 39.86
N ASP A 273 -16.06 -22.75 39.55
CA ASP A 273 -15.66 -23.74 40.54
C ASP A 273 -14.36 -23.36 41.29
N ARG A 274 -13.65 -22.36 40.75
CA ARG A 274 -12.42 -21.78 41.32
C ARG A 274 -12.45 -20.25 41.15
N PRO A 275 -13.33 -19.58 41.87
CA PRO A 275 -13.62 -18.18 41.65
C PRO A 275 -12.42 -17.29 41.99
N VAL A 276 -12.05 -16.41 41.06
CA VAL A 276 -11.04 -15.37 41.22
C VAL A 276 -11.56 -14.06 40.60
N ILE A 277 -10.95 -12.94 40.99
CA ILE A 277 -11.28 -11.62 40.45
C ILE A 277 -10.02 -11.08 39.74
N ARG A 278 -10.18 -10.56 38.55
CA ARG A 278 -9.13 -9.85 37.79
C ARG A 278 -9.56 -8.41 37.47
N GLY A 279 -8.59 -7.53 37.20
CA GLY A 279 -8.87 -6.15 36.85
C GLY A 279 -9.40 -5.33 38.02
N THR A 280 -8.94 -5.61 39.23
CA THR A 280 -9.35 -4.91 40.46
C THR A 280 -8.96 -3.46 40.43
N SER A 281 -9.77 -2.57 40.99
CA SER A 281 -9.38 -1.21 41.35
C SER A 281 -8.42 -1.24 42.54
N GLN A 282 -7.33 -0.50 42.46
CA GLN A 282 -6.29 -0.47 43.49
C GLN A 282 -5.98 0.97 43.86
N ASN A 283 -5.73 1.20 45.18
CA ASN A 283 -5.37 2.49 45.70
C ASN A 283 -3.84 2.80 45.55
N PRO A 284 -3.41 4.05 45.75
CA PRO A 284 -2.02 4.44 45.60
C PRO A 284 -0.99 3.65 46.45
N ASP A 285 -1.42 3.06 47.53
CA ASP A 285 -0.59 2.28 48.47
C ASP A 285 -0.30 0.85 47.98
N THR A 286 -0.99 0.39 46.90
CA THR A 286 -0.86 -0.99 46.37
C THR A 286 -0.54 -1.06 44.90
N TYR A 287 -0.95 -0.12 44.06
CA TYR A 287 -0.87 -0.18 42.61
C TYR A 287 0.57 -0.30 42.10
N PHE A 288 1.54 0.43 42.73
CA PHE A 288 2.92 0.36 42.31
C PHE A 288 3.52 -1.04 42.50
N GLN A 289 3.28 -1.66 43.65
CA GLN A 289 3.76 -3.02 43.92
C GLN A 289 3.16 -4.02 42.94
N ALA A 290 1.88 -3.88 42.57
CA ALA A 290 1.25 -4.72 41.58
C ALA A 290 1.90 -4.56 40.19
N ARG A 291 2.33 -3.37 39.82
CA ARG A 291 3.06 -3.13 38.56
C ARG A 291 4.45 -3.76 38.55
N GLU A 292 5.18 -3.73 39.68
CA GLU A 292 6.51 -4.35 39.82
C GLU A 292 6.47 -5.89 39.88
N ALA A 293 5.35 -6.47 40.30
CA ALA A 293 5.20 -7.94 40.43
C ALA A 293 5.32 -8.68 39.09
N ILE A 294 5.22 -7.99 37.94
CA ILE A 294 5.33 -8.60 36.61
C ILE A 294 6.77 -8.65 36.09
N GLU A 295 7.73 -7.91 36.68
CA GLU A 295 9.11 -7.82 36.20
C GLU A 295 9.84 -9.15 36.01
N PRO A 296 9.71 -10.17 36.89
CA PRO A 296 10.37 -11.45 36.67
C PRO A 296 10.00 -12.13 35.35
N PHE A 297 8.77 -11.91 34.83
CA PHE A 297 8.31 -12.47 33.56
C PHE A 297 9.00 -11.77 32.38
N TYR A 298 9.17 -10.46 32.46
CA TYR A 298 9.89 -9.68 31.44
C TYR A 298 11.38 -10.02 31.42
N ALA A 299 12.00 -10.20 32.58
CA ALA A 299 13.41 -10.62 32.70
C ALA A 299 13.65 -12.00 32.09
N ALA A 300 12.71 -12.95 32.24
CA ALA A 300 12.81 -14.29 31.69
C ALA A 300 12.52 -14.38 30.18
N CYS A 301 11.72 -13.47 29.63
CA CYS A 301 11.19 -13.52 28.28
C CYS A 301 12.27 -13.64 27.18
N PRO A 302 13.37 -12.85 27.17
CA PRO A 302 14.41 -13.01 26.14
C PRO A 302 15.01 -14.40 26.10
N GLY A 303 15.26 -15.04 27.25
CA GLY A 303 15.76 -16.42 27.33
C GLY A 303 14.77 -17.46 26.80
N ILE A 304 13.47 -17.23 27.03
CA ILE A 304 12.39 -18.10 26.53
C ILE A 304 12.28 -17.99 25.00
N VAL A 305 12.37 -16.78 24.46
CA VAL A 305 12.35 -16.57 23.00
C VAL A 305 13.58 -17.20 22.34
N ASP A 306 14.77 -17.05 22.94
CA ASP A 306 16.01 -17.67 22.43
C ASP A 306 15.89 -19.20 22.41
N ALA A 307 15.36 -19.79 23.47
CA ALA A 307 15.10 -21.23 23.54
C ALA A 307 14.07 -21.71 22.50
N ALA A 308 13.00 -20.93 22.27
CA ALA A 308 12.02 -21.22 21.23
C ALA A 308 12.63 -21.12 19.82
N MET A 309 13.48 -20.14 19.55
CA MET A 309 14.25 -20.01 18.30
C MET A 309 15.23 -21.16 18.10
N ALA A 310 15.93 -21.58 19.14
CA ALA A 310 16.83 -22.74 19.11
C ALA A 310 16.06 -24.03 18.80
N ARG A 311 14.92 -24.24 19.46
CA ARG A 311 14.03 -25.38 19.17
C ARG A 311 13.49 -25.37 17.76
N PHE A 312 13.09 -24.19 17.27
CA PHE A 312 12.65 -24.00 15.89
C PHE A 312 13.76 -24.40 14.90
N ALA A 313 15.01 -24.02 15.18
CA ALA A 313 16.15 -24.37 14.33
C ALA A 313 16.40 -25.89 14.30
N GLU A 314 16.22 -26.60 15.43
CA GLU A 314 16.31 -28.08 15.47
C GLU A 314 15.24 -28.75 14.59
N LEU A 315 14.03 -28.21 14.57
CA LEU A 315 12.89 -28.77 13.83
C LEU A 315 12.97 -28.49 12.32
N THR A 316 13.51 -27.33 11.92
CA THR A 316 13.42 -26.83 10.54
C THR A 316 14.77 -26.65 9.85
N GLY A 317 15.87 -26.59 10.60
CA GLY A 317 17.19 -26.20 10.13
C GLY A 317 17.37 -24.67 9.94
N ARG A 318 16.30 -23.86 10.03
CA ARG A 318 16.35 -22.41 9.93
C ARG A 318 16.63 -21.79 11.29
N ARG A 319 17.68 -20.96 11.35
CA ARG A 319 18.18 -20.38 12.60
C ARG A 319 17.87 -18.89 12.69
N TYR A 320 17.31 -18.48 13.81
CA TYR A 320 17.06 -17.11 14.18
C TYR A 320 17.66 -16.81 15.56
N ARG A 321 17.99 -15.54 15.80
CA ARG A 321 18.43 -15.03 17.10
C ARG A 321 17.67 -13.73 17.40
N LEU A 322 17.67 -13.31 18.69
CA LEU A 322 17.03 -12.05 19.09
C LEU A 322 17.64 -10.85 18.36
N PHE A 323 18.96 -10.90 18.16
CA PHE A 323 19.76 -9.96 17.36
C PHE A 323 20.67 -10.82 16.46
N ASP A 324 20.48 -10.74 15.15
CA ASP A 324 21.31 -11.44 14.17
C ASP A 324 22.33 -10.51 13.54
N TYR A 325 23.59 -10.93 13.55
CA TYR A 325 24.66 -10.22 12.89
C TYR A 325 24.96 -10.82 11.53
N ALA A 326 25.17 -9.95 10.54
CA ALA A 326 25.73 -10.30 9.24
C ALA A 326 26.81 -9.30 8.86
N GLY A 327 27.93 -9.78 8.29
CA GLY A 327 29.02 -8.94 7.84
C GLY A 327 30.40 -9.45 8.25
N HIS A 328 31.40 -8.55 8.15
CA HIS A 328 32.78 -8.89 8.51
C HIS A 328 32.90 -9.19 10.01
N PRO A 329 33.55 -10.28 10.43
CA PRO A 329 33.67 -10.65 11.87
C PRO A 329 34.37 -9.57 12.70
N GLU A 330 35.25 -8.78 12.10
CA GLU A 330 35.92 -7.64 12.73
C GLU A 330 35.41 -6.31 12.21
N ALA A 331 34.10 -6.17 12.02
CA ALA A 331 33.52 -4.92 11.53
C ALA A 331 33.78 -3.76 12.50
N GLU A 332 34.20 -2.63 11.95
CA GLU A 332 34.43 -1.37 12.69
C GLU A 332 33.21 -0.44 12.61
N ARG A 333 32.42 -0.58 11.55
CA ARG A 333 31.20 0.19 11.28
C ARG A 333 30.01 -0.77 11.19
N VAL A 334 28.96 -0.54 11.99
CA VAL A 334 27.80 -1.44 12.06
C VAL A 334 26.53 -0.63 11.95
N ILE A 335 25.57 -1.12 11.17
CA ILE A 335 24.19 -0.62 11.14
C ILE A 335 23.33 -1.51 12.05
N VAL A 336 22.46 -0.91 12.87
CA VAL A 336 21.46 -1.63 13.69
C VAL A 336 20.08 -1.20 13.20
N MET A 337 19.22 -2.16 12.83
CA MET A 337 17.89 -1.87 12.30
C MET A 337 16.96 -3.08 12.37
N MET A 338 15.68 -2.90 12.05
CA MET A 338 14.68 -3.97 12.01
C MET A 338 13.78 -3.87 10.76
N GLY A 339 13.02 -4.95 10.50
CA GLY A 339 12.09 -5.03 9.37
C GLY A 339 12.76 -5.30 8.03
N SER A 340 12.03 -5.07 6.94
CA SER A 340 12.46 -5.42 5.58
C SER A 340 13.70 -4.65 5.08
N GLY A 341 13.92 -3.44 5.60
CA GLY A 341 15.14 -2.67 5.29
C GLY A 341 16.43 -3.38 5.69
N ALA A 342 16.37 -4.26 6.70
CA ALA A 342 17.51 -5.05 7.13
C ALA A 342 17.94 -6.11 6.09
N GLU A 343 17.05 -6.54 5.19
CA GLU A 343 17.42 -7.42 4.07
C GLU A 343 18.24 -6.68 3.02
N CYS A 344 17.83 -5.47 2.62
CA CYS A 344 18.60 -4.59 1.75
C CYS A 344 19.97 -4.26 2.37
N ALA A 345 20.01 -3.95 3.67
CA ALA A 345 21.27 -3.67 4.36
C ALA A 345 22.18 -4.90 4.39
N HIS A 346 21.65 -6.10 4.58
CA HIS A 346 22.41 -7.35 4.57
C HIS A 346 23.03 -7.61 3.18
N GLU A 347 22.23 -7.51 2.12
CA GLU A 347 22.71 -7.66 0.74
C GLU A 347 23.83 -6.64 0.41
N THR A 348 23.66 -5.40 0.87
CA THR A 348 24.69 -4.37 0.69
C THR A 348 25.96 -4.65 1.48
N VAL A 349 25.81 -5.14 2.72
CA VAL A 349 26.97 -5.55 3.56
C VAL A 349 27.72 -6.69 2.90
N ASP A 350 27.03 -7.70 2.37
CA ASP A 350 27.69 -8.82 1.64
C ASP A 350 28.52 -8.28 0.47
N HIS A 351 27.96 -7.33 -0.29
CA HIS A 351 28.67 -6.68 -1.40
C HIS A 351 29.92 -5.88 -0.95
N LEU A 352 29.79 -5.08 0.13
CA LEU A 352 30.90 -4.27 0.64
C LEU A 352 32.00 -5.13 1.27
N VAL A 353 31.62 -6.18 2.01
CA VAL A 353 32.58 -7.13 2.60
C VAL A 353 33.37 -7.88 1.51
N ALA A 354 32.70 -8.29 0.41
CA ALA A 354 33.38 -8.90 -0.74
C ALA A 354 34.39 -7.95 -1.38
N ARG A 355 34.29 -6.63 -1.17
CA ARG A 355 35.26 -5.61 -1.60
C ARG A 355 36.32 -5.27 -0.55
N GLY A 356 36.31 -5.98 0.58
CA GLY A 356 37.29 -5.85 1.65
C GLY A 356 36.95 -4.82 2.73
N GLU A 357 35.68 -4.31 2.76
CA GLU A 357 35.26 -3.38 3.81
C GLU A 357 34.91 -4.11 5.13
N ARG A 358 35.27 -3.49 6.25
CA ARG A 358 34.96 -3.97 7.61
C ARG A 358 33.65 -3.38 8.09
N VAL A 359 32.56 -3.86 7.51
CA VAL A 359 31.18 -3.41 7.79
C VAL A 359 30.28 -4.57 8.19
N GLY A 360 29.20 -4.25 8.89
CA GLY A 360 28.22 -5.25 9.29
C GLY A 360 26.86 -4.64 9.61
N VAL A 361 25.85 -5.50 9.70
CA VAL A 361 24.47 -5.15 10.10
C VAL A 361 24.00 -6.06 11.23
N VAL A 362 23.34 -5.48 12.22
CA VAL A 362 22.58 -6.20 13.24
C VAL A 362 21.10 -6.05 12.94
N LYS A 363 20.45 -7.18 12.69
CA LYS A 363 18.99 -7.27 12.52
C LYS A 363 18.36 -7.49 13.89
N VAL A 364 17.52 -6.55 14.33
CA VAL A 364 16.78 -6.66 15.58
C VAL A 364 15.48 -7.43 15.33
N ARG A 365 15.32 -8.59 15.99
CA ARG A 365 14.06 -9.34 15.95
C ARG A 365 13.24 -9.15 17.22
N LEU A 366 13.80 -9.41 18.39
CA LEU A 366 13.10 -9.12 19.66
C LEU A 366 13.46 -7.70 20.10
N TYR A 367 12.55 -6.75 19.85
CA TYR A 367 12.73 -5.36 20.24
C TYR A 367 12.30 -5.10 21.70
N ARG A 368 11.26 -5.79 22.16
CA ARG A 368 10.79 -5.76 23.56
C ARG A 368 10.51 -7.18 24.06
N PRO A 369 10.92 -7.55 25.28
CA PRO A 369 11.86 -6.83 26.16
C PRO A 369 13.23 -6.68 25.51
N PHE A 370 13.88 -5.51 25.67
CA PHE A 370 15.20 -5.25 25.08
C PHE A 370 16.29 -5.94 25.89
N SER A 371 17.11 -6.77 25.24
CA SER A 371 18.13 -7.56 25.93
C SER A 371 19.54 -7.09 25.61
N LEU A 372 20.16 -6.39 26.57
CA LEU A 372 21.55 -5.94 26.48
C LEU A 372 22.51 -7.09 26.17
N ARG A 373 22.42 -8.18 26.93
CA ARG A 373 23.26 -9.37 26.75
C ARG A 373 23.28 -9.89 25.32
N HIS A 374 22.10 -10.01 24.69
CA HIS A 374 21.99 -10.55 23.32
C HIS A 374 22.44 -9.54 22.27
N LEU A 375 22.23 -8.23 22.50
CA LEU A 375 22.78 -7.18 21.63
C LEU A 375 24.30 -7.21 21.63
N LEU A 376 24.93 -7.27 22.82
CA LEU A 376 26.41 -7.32 22.94
C LEU A 376 26.99 -8.58 22.33
N ALA A 377 26.31 -9.73 22.46
CA ALA A 377 26.74 -10.98 21.82
C ALA A 377 26.66 -10.92 20.28
N ALA A 378 25.80 -10.09 19.71
CA ALA A 378 25.68 -9.89 18.26
C ALA A 378 26.66 -8.83 17.71
N LEU A 379 27.11 -7.88 18.54
CA LEU A 379 27.98 -6.80 18.09
C LEU A 379 29.45 -7.24 18.08
N PRO A 380 30.19 -7.08 16.97
CA PRO A 380 31.65 -7.27 16.98
C PRO A 380 32.33 -6.39 18.03
N ALA A 381 33.30 -6.96 18.75
CA ALA A 381 34.09 -6.23 19.74
C ALA A 381 34.86 -5.05 19.11
N THR A 382 35.18 -5.14 17.83
CA THR A 382 35.86 -4.13 17.03
C THR A 382 34.97 -2.97 16.58
N ALA A 383 33.64 -3.03 16.77
CA ALA A 383 32.71 -1.99 16.34
C ALA A 383 32.98 -0.67 17.08
N ARG A 384 33.41 0.35 16.36
CA ARG A 384 33.75 1.69 16.88
C ARG A 384 32.70 2.75 16.51
N ALA A 385 31.94 2.50 15.46
CA ALA A 385 30.90 3.40 14.97
C ALA A 385 29.64 2.61 14.62
N ILE A 386 28.50 3.06 15.14
CA ILE A 386 27.20 2.42 14.99
C ILE A 386 26.20 3.43 14.46
N ALA A 387 25.54 3.12 13.35
CA ALA A 387 24.34 3.83 12.88
C ALA A 387 23.09 3.03 13.27
N VAL A 388 22.18 3.65 13.98
CA VAL A 388 20.89 3.05 14.28
C VAL A 388 19.87 3.64 13.33
N LEU A 389 19.20 2.82 12.57
CA LEU A 389 18.21 3.23 11.59
C LEU A 389 16.80 2.88 12.06
N ASP A 390 16.01 3.93 12.28
CA ASP A 390 14.60 3.83 12.65
C ASP A 390 13.68 4.10 11.44
N ARG A 391 12.68 3.25 11.26
CA ARG A 391 11.62 3.43 10.24
C ARG A 391 10.41 4.12 10.85
N THR A 392 10.64 5.15 11.63
CA THR A 392 9.62 5.96 12.31
C THR A 392 10.16 7.37 12.53
N LYS A 393 9.26 8.29 12.86
CA LYS A 393 9.59 9.64 13.32
C LYS A 393 8.78 9.92 14.58
N GLU A 394 9.48 10.21 15.69
CA GLU A 394 8.88 10.63 16.95
C GLU A 394 9.10 12.14 17.14
N PRO A 395 8.10 13.00 16.83
CA PRO A 395 8.25 14.44 16.94
C PRO A 395 8.51 14.87 18.39
N GLY A 396 9.50 15.74 18.59
CA GLY A 396 9.86 16.26 19.93
C GLY A 396 10.81 15.38 20.72
N SER A 397 11.05 14.14 20.31
CA SER A 397 12.06 13.27 20.95
C SER A 397 13.48 13.69 20.61
N ILE A 398 14.43 13.41 21.54
CA ILE A 398 15.86 13.61 21.28
C ILE A 398 16.43 12.52 20.35
N GLY A 399 15.69 11.46 20.04
CA GLY A 399 16.04 10.38 19.13
C GLY A 399 14.84 9.47 18.91
N GLU A 400 14.86 8.71 17.86
CA GLU A 400 13.86 7.68 17.56
C GLU A 400 14.04 6.49 18.52
N PRO A 401 13.01 5.67 18.74
CA PRO A 401 12.97 4.67 19.80
C PRO A 401 14.13 3.67 19.80
N LEU A 402 14.47 3.08 18.65
CA LEU A 402 15.56 2.10 18.57
C LEU A 402 16.91 2.75 18.85
N LEU A 403 17.13 3.98 18.33
CA LEU A 403 18.35 4.74 18.62
C LEU A 403 18.53 4.97 20.14
N LEU A 404 17.44 5.34 20.83
CA LEU A 404 17.50 5.59 22.27
C LEU A 404 17.82 4.33 23.05
N ASP A 405 17.17 3.20 22.72
CA ASP A 405 17.37 1.94 23.41
C ASP A 405 18.79 1.37 23.19
N VAL A 406 19.27 1.37 21.93
CA VAL A 406 20.63 0.92 21.61
C VAL A 406 21.69 1.81 22.30
N THR A 407 21.46 3.13 22.31
CA THR A 407 22.39 4.07 22.98
C THR A 407 22.44 3.81 24.48
N GLN A 408 21.27 3.68 25.15
CA GLN A 408 21.19 3.39 26.57
C GLN A 408 21.84 2.03 26.91
N ALA A 409 21.57 0.99 26.13
CA ALA A 409 22.17 -0.31 26.32
C ALA A 409 23.71 -0.28 26.24
N LEU A 410 24.26 0.47 25.28
CA LEU A 410 25.71 0.63 25.15
C LEU A 410 26.33 1.45 26.28
N VAL A 411 25.62 2.48 26.80
CA VAL A 411 26.05 3.24 27.99
C VAL A 411 26.08 2.33 29.21
N GLU A 412 25.08 1.51 29.43
CA GLU A 412 25.00 0.52 30.51
C GLU A 412 26.13 -0.50 30.40
N ALA A 413 26.38 -1.05 29.21
CA ALA A 413 27.48 -1.99 28.98
C ALA A 413 28.85 -1.44 29.34
N VAL A 414 29.10 -0.13 29.14
CA VAL A 414 30.33 0.53 29.57
C VAL A 414 30.35 0.75 31.08
N ALA A 415 29.22 1.14 31.66
CA ALA A 415 29.09 1.38 33.10
C ALA A 415 29.28 0.10 33.93
N THR A 416 28.81 -1.06 33.40
CA THR A 416 28.98 -2.39 34.04
C THR A 416 30.32 -3.06 33.72
N GLY A 417 31.13 -2.49 32.82
CA GLY A 417 32.43 -3.04 32.40
C GLY A 417 32.34 -4.17 31.38
N GLU A 418 31.14 -4.45 30.83
CA GLU A 418 30.95 -5.44 29.78
C GLU A 418 31.51 -4.98 28.43
N ARG A 419 31.74 -3.66 28.27
CA ARG A 419 32.40 -3.05 27.14
C ARG A 419 33.43 -2.01 27.61
N ALA A 420 34.61 -2.00 26.97
CA ALA A 420 35.71 -1.13 27.36
C ALA A 420 35.48 0.36 27.05
N SER A 421 34.70 0.66 25.99
CA SER A 421 34.41 2.03 25.55
C SER A 421 33.12 2.15 24.80
N LEU A 422 32.49 3.33 24.89
CA LEU A 422 31.30 3.64 24.13
C LEU A 422 31.66 3.86 22.64
N PRO A 423 31.11 3.09 21.71
CA PRO A 423 31.26 3.39 20.28
C PRO A 423 30.55 4.70 19.94
N ARG A 424 30.96 5.34 18.85
CA ARG A 424 30.23 6.49 18.33
C ARG A 424 28.88 6.06 17.78
N VAL A 425 27.76 6.53 18.33
CA VAL A 425 26.41 6.20 17.89
C VAL A 425 25.78 7.39 17.17
N ILE A 426 25.23 7.14 15.97
CA ILE A 426 24.45 8.11 15.20
C ILE A 426 23.09 7.52 14.83
N GLY A 427 22.08 8.38 14.65
CA GLY A 427 20.70 7.96 14.34
C GLY A 427 20.26 8.41 12.96
N GLY A 428 19.63 7.52 12.21
CA GLY A 428 19.07 7.80 10.90
C GLY A 428 17.60 7.43 10.79
N ARG A 429 16.82 8.27 10.10
CA ARG A 429 15.43 7.96 9.70
C ARG A 429 15.40 7.57 8.23
N TYR A 430 14.67 6.49 7.92
CA TYR A 430 14.52 5.98 6.57
C TYR A 430 13.13 5.39 6.34
N GLY A 431 12.72 5.25 5.09
CA GLY A 431 11.67 4.32 4.69
C GLY A 431 10.24 4.60 5.20
N LEU A 432 9.95 5.80 5.76
CA LEU A 432 8.61 6.15 6.23
C LEU A 432 7.62 6.01 5.06
N SER A 433 6.45 5.47 5.35
CA SER A 433 5.41 5.27 4.33
C SER A 433 5.91 4.49 3.10
N SER A 434 6.69 3.43 3.32
CA SER A 434 7.33 2.62 2.27
C SER A 434 8.20 3.41 1.29
N LYS A 435 8.75 4.56 1.71
CA LYS A 435 9.74 5.29 0.92
C LYS A 435 10.91 4.37 0.60
N GLU A 436 11.40 4.45 -0.63
CA GLU A 436 12.46 3.58 -1.14
C GLU A 436 13.72 3.62 -0.26
N PHE A 437 14.32 2.44 -0.03
CA PHE A 437 15.58 2.27 0.67
C PHE A 437 16.47 1.30 -0.12
N THR A 438 17.53 1.83 -0.72
CA THR A 438 18.35 1.14 -1.70
C THR A 438 19.76 0.82 -1.17
N PRO A 439 20.50 -0.10 -1.81
CA PRO A 439 21.90 -0.34 -1.49
C PRO A 439 22.79 0.91 -1.49
N ALA A 440 22.54 1.83 -2.42
CA ALA A 440 23.23 3.12 -2.46
C ALA A 440 23.01 3.97 -1.21
N MET A 441 21.81 3.93 -0.66
CA MET A 441 21.48 4.63 0.59
C MET A 441 22.14 3.96 1.80
N VAL A 442 22.24 2.63 1.81
CA VAL A 442 22.97 1.87 2.84
C VAL A 442 24.46 2.20 2.79
N ALA A 443 25.05 2.20 1.59
CA ALA A 443 26.45 2.60 1.40
C ALA A 443 26.71 4.03 1.92
N ALA A 444 25.82 4.97 1.62
CA ALA A 444 25.92 6.35 2.14
C ALA A 444 25.88 6.43 3.67
N VAL A 445 25.16 5.55 4.34
CA VAL A 445 25.17 5.46 5.82
C VAL A 445 26.54 4.97 6.31
N PHE A 446 27.15 3.99 5.66
CA PHE A 446 28.50 3.53 6.00
C PHE A 446 29.55 4.61 5.73
N ASP A 447 29.41 5.38 4.66
CA ASP A 447 30.28 6.53 4.36
C ASP A 447 30.16 7.60 5.43
N GLU A 448 28.93 7.92 5.89
CA GLU A 448 28.72 8.87 6.98
C GLU A 448 29.35 8.39 8.28
N LEU A 449 29.26 7.08 8.61
CA LEU A 449 29.95 6.48 9.75
C LEU A 449 31.47 6.60 9.68
N GLY A 450 32.06 6.63 8.47
CA GLY A 450 33.48 6.76 8.21
C GLY A 450 34.02 8.18 8.40
N ARG A 451 33.14 9.21 8.45
CA ARG A 451 33.59 10.61 8.58
C ARG A 451 34.18 10.90 9.94
N ALA A 452 35.16 11.82 9.98
CA ALA A 452 35.73 12.32 11.24
C ALA A 452 34.66 12.99 12.12
N ALA A 453 33.73 13.74 11.51
CA ALA A 453 32.63 14.42 12.17
C ALA A 453 31.30 14.06 11.46
N PRO A 454 30.71 12.89 11.74
CA PRO A 454 29.45 12.51 11.12
C PRO A 454 28.27 13.30 11.72
N ARG A 455 27.18 13.40 10.96
CA ARG A 455 25.91 13.92 11.47
C ARG A 455 25.42 13.02 12.60
N ARG A 456 25.08 13.63 13.73
CA ARG A 456 24.49 12.88 14.85
C ARG A 456 23.12 12.29 14.50
N ARG A 457 22.37 13.01 13.66
CA ARG A 457 21.07 12.62 13.13
C ARG A 457 20.98 12.99 11.68
N PHE A 458 20.38 12.10 10.92
CA PHE A 458 20.24 12.27 9.49
C PHE A 458 18.95 11.62 8.97
N THR A 459 18.57 11.97 7.75
CA THR A 459 17.57 11.26 6.95
C THR A 459 18.24 10.69 5.72
N VAL A 460 17.70 9.61 5.20
CA VAL A 460 18.13 9.04 3.92
C VAL A 460 16.90 8.65 3.08
N GLY A 461 16.98 8.81 1.76
CA GLY A 461 15.88 8.55 0.83
C GLY A 461 14.98 9.74 0.51
N ILE A 462 15.24 10.92 1.11
CA ILE A 462 14.53 12.17 0.82
C ILE A 462 15.51 13.31 0.57
N ARG A 463 15.01 14.43 0.03
CA ARG A 463 15.75 15.68 -0.14
C ARG A 463 15.25 16.71 0.88
N ASP A 464 15.93 16.78 2.02
CA ASP A 464 15.57 17.71 3.10
C ASP A 464 16.35 19.02 2.95
N ASP A 465 15.68 20.01 2.40
CA ASP A 465 16.19 21.38 2.23
C ASP A 465 15.75 22.33 3.37
N VAL A 466 14.99 21.82 4.34
CA VAL A 466 14.50 22.56 5.50
C VAL A 466 15.47 22.41 6.67
N SER A 467 15.78 21.19 7.10
CA SER A 467 16.68 20.93 8.23
C SER A 467 18.08 20.45 7.78
N GLN A 468 18.32 20.31 6.49
CA GLN A 468 19.60 19.90 5.90
C GLN A 468 20.11 18.55 6.42
N SER A 469 19.19 17.66 6.83
CA SER A 469 19.54 16.40 7.50
C SER A 469 19.84 15.25 6.52
N SER A 470 19.50 15.37 5.24
CA SER A 470 19.63 14.27 4.27
C SER A 470 21.07 13.92 3.93
N LEU A 471 21.33 12.62 3.83
CA LEU A 471 22.54 12.08 3.21
C LEU A 471 22.40 12.09 1.68
N ALA A 472 23.47 12.44 0.99
CA ALA A 472 23.58 12.20 -0.44
C ALA A 472 24.05 10.76 -0.68
N TRP A 473 23.57 10.13 -1.77
CA TRP A 473 23.94 8.78 -2.18
C TRP A 473 24.23 8.74 -3.69
N ASP A 474 24.97 7.73 -4.12
CA ASP A 474 25.25 7.49 -5.53
C ASP A 474 24.05 6.79 -6.19
N PRO A 475 23.26 7.46 -7.04
CA PRO A 475 22.10 6.85 -7.67
C PRO A 475 22.45 5.76 -8.68
N GLU A 476 23.71 5.67 -9.15
CA GLU A 476 24.13 4.69 -10.15
C GLU A 476 24.62 3.37 -9.54
N LEU A 477 24.80 3.31 -8.23
CA LEU A 477 25.21 2.08 -7.56
C LEU A 477 24.12 1.01 -7.72
N ASP A 478 24.46 -0.05 -8.44
CA ASP A 478 23.65 -1.25 -8.63
C ASP A 478 24.48 -2.47 -8.19
N ILE A 479 23.92 -3.27 -7.29
CA ILE A 479 24.56 -4.46 -6.74
C ILE A 479 23.79 -5.75 -7.07
N GLU A 480 22.72 -5.62 -7.85
CA GLU A 480 21.90 -6.80 -8.19
C GLU A 480 22.74 -7.81 -8.99
N PRO A 481 22.73 -9.09 -8.61
CA PRO A 481 23.51 -10.13 -9.30
C PRO A 481 23.06 -10.33 -10.75
N ASP A 482 24.01 -10.62 -11.64
CA ASP A 482 23.74 -10.85 -13.07
C ASP A 482 22.90 -12.11 -13.33
N ASP A 483 22.95 -13.10 -12.42
CA ASP A 483 22.21 -14.35 -12.50
C ASP A 483 20.74 -14.23 -12.02
N VAL A 484 20.29 -13.01 -11.69
CA VAL A 484 18.88 -12.69 -11.38
C VAL A 484 18.21 -12.07 -12.58
N SER A 485 17.21 -12.74 -13.11
CA SER A 485 16.31 -12.20 -14.15
C SER A 485 15.35 -11.18 -13.54
N ARG A 486 15.27 -9.98 -14.15
CA ARG A 486 14.50 -8.84 -13.66
C ARG A 486 13.51 -8.35 -14.71
N ALA A 487 12.25 -8.24 -14.34
CA ALA A 487 11.20 -7.73 -15.22
C ALA A 487 10.37 -6.66 -14.52
N VAL A 488 9.98 -5.63 -15.26
CA VAL A 488 9.10 -4.55 -14.78
C VAL A 488 7.89 -4.45 -15.69
N PHE A 489 6.70 -4.33 -15.10
CA PHE A 489 5.43 -4.25 -15.83
C PHE A 489 4.68 -2.99 -15.45
N PHE A 490 4.23 -2.25 -16.44
CA PHE A 490 3.39 -1.08 -16.29
C PHE A 490 1.96 -1.40 -16.76
N GLY A 491 1.00 -1.27 -15.86
CA GLY A 491 -0.41 -1.52 -16.13
C GLY A 491 -1.32 -0.52 -15.42
N LEU A 492 -2.62 -0.76 -15.52
CA LEU A 492 -3.64 0.03 -14.84
C LEU A 492 -4.32 -0.78 -13.74
N GLY A 493 -4.78 -0.07 -12.71
CA GLY A 493 -5.64 -0.66 -11.69
C GLY A 493 -6.88 -1.29 -12.35
N SER A 494 -7.12 -2.57 -12.04
CA SER A 494 -8.23 -3.39 -12.55
C SER A 494 -8.10 -3.90 -14.00
N ASP A 495 -6.96 -3.76 -14.67
CA ASP A 495 -6.71 -4.33 -16.00
C ASP A 495 -6.29 -5.81 -15.98
N GLY A 496 -6.00 -6.36 -14.81
CA GLY A 496 -5.56 -7.74 -14.60
C GLY A 496 -4.04 -7.94 -14.63
N THR A 497 -3.22 -6.91 -14.85
CA THR A 497 -1.74 -6.97 -14.87
C THR A 497 -1.18 -7.57 -13.58
N VAL A 498 -1.61 -7.08 -12.42
CA VAL A 498 -1.14 -7.58 -11.12
C VAL A 498 -1.49 -9.05 -10.92
N SER A 499 -2.71 -9.46 -11.30
CA SER A 499 -3.13 -10.87 -11.18
C SER A 499 -2.32 -11.79 -12.08
N ALA A 500 -2.02 -11.38 -13.34
CA ALA A 500 -1.16 -12.12 -14.25
C ALA A 500 0.25 -12.28 -13.67
N ASN A 501 0.82 -11.21 -13.12
CA ASN A 501 2.15 -11.22 -12.55
C ASN A 501 2.22 -12.06 -11.26
N LYS A 502 1.20 -12.03 -10.40
CA LYS A 502 1.08 -12.94 -9.25
C LYS A 502 1.03 -14.41 -9.70
N ALA A 503 0.25 -14.73 -10.73
CA ALA A 503 0.20 -16.09 -11.28
C ALA A 503 1.56 -16.50 -11.89
N THR A 504 2.23 -15.60 -12.60
CA THR A 504 3.57 -15.83 -13.16
C THR A 504 4.59 -16.17 -12.08
N ILE A 505 4.62 -15.41 -10.98
CA ILE A 505 5.54 -15.67 -9.86
C ILE A 505 5.25 -17.03 -9.22
N LYS A 506 3.97 -17.38 -9.05
CA LYS A 506 3.56 -18.70 -8.52
C LYS A 506 4.02 -19.82 -9.43
N ILE A 507 3.78 -19.72 -10.74
CA ILE A 507 4.23 -20.74 -11.70
C ILE A 507 5.75 -20.94 -11.59
N ILE A 508 6.55 -19.87 -11.61
CA ILE A 508 8.00 -19.98 -11.56
C ILE A 508 8.45 -20.52 -10.19
N GLY A 509 7.97 -19.96 -9.10
CA GLY A 509 8.38 -20.33 -7.75
C GLY A 509 8.01 -21.78 -7.36
N GLU A 510 6.88 -22.30 -7.85
CA GLU A 510 6.39 -23.65 -7.51
C GLU A 510 6.90 -24.74 -8.45
N HIS A 511 7.15 -24.40 -9.73
CA HIS A 511 7.53 -25.37 -10.76
C HIS A 511 8.99 -25.29 -11.21
N THR A 512 9.80 -24.45 -10.58
CA THR A 512 11.26 -24.41 -10.78
C THR A 512 11.99 -24.65 -9.45
N GLY A 513 13.24 -25.08 -9.55
CA GLY A 513 14.15 -25.13 -8.38
C GLY A 513 14.59 -23.75 -7.89
N GLY A 514 14.28 -22.68 -8.62
CA GLY A 514 14.70 -21.31 -8.33
C GLY A 514 13.82 -20.58 -7.31
N PHE A 515 14.25 -19.36 -7.00
CA PHE A 515 13.52 -18.40 -6.16
C PHE A 515 12.84 -17.36 -7.02
N ALA A 516 11.68 -16.89 -6.56
CA ALA A 516 10.89 -15.87 -7.20
C ALA A 516 10.49 -14.80 -6.17
N GLN A 517 10.50 -13.54 -6.59
CA GLN A 517 10.05 -12.40 -5.80
C GLN A 517 9.17 -11.51 -6.68
N GLY A 518 8.05 -11.06 -6.14
CA GLY A 518 7.20 -10.05 -6.77
C GLY A 518 6.81 -8.96 -5.80
N HIS A 519 7.18 -7.75 -6.14
CA HIS A 519 6.77 -6.54 -5.45
C HIS A 519 5.85 -5.72 -6.34
N PHE A 520 4.77 -5.18 -5.76
CA PHE A 520 3.73 -4.45 -6.49
C PHE A 520 3.54 -3.07 -5.89
N GLU A 521 3.69 -2.05 -6.73
CA GLU A 521 3.35 -0.68 -6.38
C GLU A 521 1.89 -0.41 -6.74
N TYR A 522 1.15 0.06 -5.75
CA TYR A 522 -0.25 0.43 -5.89
C TYR A 522 -0.40 1.93 -5.63
N ASP A 523 -1.32 2.55 -6.34
CA ASP A 523 -1.87 3.84 -5.94
C ASP A 523 -3.07 3.58 -5.00
N SER A 524 -3.34 4.48 -4.07
CA SER A 524 -4.55 4.44 -3.25
C SER A 524 -5.84 4.54 -4.08
N LYS A 525 -5.78 5.15 -5.26
CA LYS A 525 -6.87 5.13 -6.25
C LYS A 525 -7.04 3.72 -6.82
N LYS A 526 -8.26 3.16 -6.76
CA LYS A 526 -8.52 1.77 -7.15
C LYS A 526 -8.65 1.55 -8.66
N SER A 527 -9.20 2.49 -9.40
CA SER A 527 -9.50 2.32 -10.83
C SER A 527 -8.73 3.31 -11.69
N GLY A 528 -8.06 2.79 -12.72
CA GLY A 528 -7.33 3.59 -13.71
C GLY A 528 -6.08 4.29 -13.16
N SER A 529 -5.58 3.87 -11.98
CA SER A 529 -4.27 4.27 -11.48
C SER A 529 -3.17 3.40 -12.07
N THR A 530 -1.98 3.94 -12.22
CA THR A 530 -0.83 3.16 -12.68
C THR A 530 -0.45 2.12 -11.62
N THR A 531 -0.25 0.87 -12.05
CA THR A 531 0.36 -0.18 -11.25
C THR A 531 1.72 -0.54 -11.83
N ILE A 532 2.71 -0.74 -10.95
CA ILE A 532 4.05 -1.19 -11.38
C ILE A 532 4.34 -2.49 -10.65
N SER A 533 4.71 -3.52 -11.41
CA SER A 533 5.11 -4.81 -10.85
C SER A 533 6.59 -5.05 -11.10
N HIS A 534 7.32 -5.38 -10.06
CA HIS A 534 8.75 -5.71 -10.10
C HIS A 534 8.91 -7.20 -9.82
N LEU A 535 9.42 -7.96 -10.78
CA LEU A 535 9.58 -9.40 -10.66
C LEU A 535 11.06 -9.77 -10.77
N ARG A 536 11.54 -10.59 -9.82
CA ARG A 536 12.89 -11.16 -9.80
C ARG A 536 12.82 -12.67 -9.76
N PHE A 537 13.71 -13.31 -10.51
CA PHE A 537 13.84 -14.76 -10.57
C PHE A 537 15.33 -15.13 -10.56
N GLY A 538 15.74 -16.04 -9.68
CA GLY A 538 17.14 -16.38 -9.56
C GLY A 538 17.38 -17.75 -8.89
N PRO A 539 18.64 -18.22 -8.92
CA PRO A 539 18.98 -19.53 -8.34
C PRO A 539 19.14 -19.49 -6.82
N ARG A 540 19.17 -18.30 -6.23
CA ARG A 540 19.42 -18.07 -4.79
C ARG A 540 18.28 -17.26 -4.16
N PRO A 541 18.12 -17.31 -2.81
CA PRO A 541 17.16 -16.46 -2.10
C PRO A 541 17.38 -14.97 -2.42
N ILE A 542 16.29 -14.27 -2.74
CA ILE A 542 16.30 -12.87 -3.15
C ILE A 542 16.05 -12.00 -1.92
N ARG A 543 17.02 -11.12 -1.58
CA ARG A 543 16.95 -10.17 -0.46
C ARG A 543 16.70 -8.73 -0.89
N SER A 544 16.59 -8.50 -2.17
CA SER A 544 16.47 -7.17 -2.78
C SER A 544 15.10 -6.57 -2.49
N THR A 545 14.93 -5.94 -1.31
CA THR A 545 13.70 -5.26 -0.88
C THR A 545 13.62 -3.82 -1.40
N TYR A 546 14.01 -3.60 -2.66
CA TYR A 546 13.99 -2.32 -3.37
C TYR A 546 13.52 -2.51 -4.81
N ARG A 547 13.19 -1.41 -5.50
CA ARG A 547 12.70 -1.43 -6.89
C ARG A 547 13.77 -1.88 -7.88
N ILE A 548 13.35 -2.58 -8.94
CA ILE A 548 14.22 -2.91 -10.06
C ILE A 548 14.51 -1.63 -10.84
N ARG A 549 15.78 -1.33 -11.04
CA ARG A 549 16.27 -0.16 -11.80
C ARG A 549 16.86 -0.52 -13.15
N ARG A 550 17.26 -1.79 -13.35
CA ARG A 550 17.84 -2.32 -14.59
C ARG A 550 17.18 -3.65 -14.96
N ALA A 551 16.02 -3.57 -15.61
CA ALA A 551 15.24 -4.72 -16.03
C ALA A 551 15.69 -5.25 -17.40
N GLN A 552 15.84 -6.56 -17.54
CA GLN A 552 16.05 -7.22 -18.84
C GLN A 552 14.76 -7.29 -19.67
N LEU A 553 13.59 -7.17 -19.04
CA LEU A 553 12.29 -7.10 -19.71
C LEU A 553 11.44 -5.99 -19.11
N VAL A 554 10.91 -5.11 -19.97
CA VAL A 554 9.94 -4.07 -19.61
C VAL A 554 8.66 -4.31 -20.42
N ALA A 555 7.55 -4.57 -19.74
CA ALA A 555 6.25 -4.81 -20.38
C ALA A 555 5.28 -3.66 -20.07
N ILE A 556 4.68 -3.11 -21.13
CA ILE A 556 3.79 -1.96 -21.09
C ILE A 556 2.41 -2.42 -21.54
N HIS A 557 1.54 -2.68 -20.57
CA HIS A 557 0.19 -3.18 -20.81
C HIS A 557 -0.78 -2.07 -21.20
N ASP A 558 -0.49 -0.83 -20.73
CA ASP A 558 -1.22 0.38 -21.10
C ASP A 558 -0.30 1.32 -21.88
N PRO A 559 -0.54 1.54 -23.20
CA PRO A 559 0.31 2.40 -24.03
C PRO A 559 0.32 3.87 -23.60
N GLU A 560 -0.71 4.37 -22.89
CA GLU A 560 -0.74 5.74 -22.37
C GLU A 560 0.37 5.99 -21.34
N ALA A 561 0.93 4.94 -20.72
CA ALA A 561 2.09 5.08 -19.83
C ALA A 561 3.33 5.64 -20.56
N LEU A 562 3.49 5.35 -21.87
CA LEU A 562 4.58 5.90 -22.70
C LEU A 562 4.48 7.41 -22.91
N GLU A 563 3.27 7.95 -22.88
CA GLU A 563 3.01 9.39 -23.06
C GLU A 563 3.28 10.20 -21.80
N ARG A 564 3.17 9.57 -20.63
CA ARG A 564 3.12 10.30 -19.36
C ARG A 564 4.32 10.08 -18.47
N ARG A 565 4.99 8.93 -18.59
CA ARG A 565 6.05 8.49 -17.69
C ARG A 565 7.29 8.04 -18.44
N ASP A 566 8.41 8.14 -17.80
CA ASP A 566 9.65 7.55 -18.29
C ASP A 566 9.72 6.05 -17.93
N VAL A 567 8.88 5.25 -18.60
CA VAL A 567 8.78 3.80 -18.35
C VAL A 567 10.04 3.04 -18.76
N LEU A 568 10.85 3.59 -19.67
CA LEU A 568 12.09 2.99 -20.13
C LEU A 568 13.29 3.36 -19.25
N ALA A 569 13.13 4.22 -18.24
CA ALA A 569 14.19 4.47 -17.27
C ALA A 569 14.70 3.19 -16.60
N ALA A 570 13.78 2.23 -16.36
CA ALA A 570 14.10 0.93 -15.78
C ALA A 570 14.69 -0.10 -16.76
N ALA A 571 14.77 0.19 -18.07
CA ALA A 571 15.28 -0.77 -19.04
C ALA A 571 16.82 -0.88 -18.99
N ALA A 572 17.36 -2.08 -18.83
CA ALA A 572 18.78 -2.35 -18.97
C ALA A 572 19.24 -2.20 -20.45
N PRO A 573 20.53 -1.96 -20.73
CA PRO A 573 21.02 -2.03 -22.09
C PRO A 573 20.72 -3.41 -22.72
N GLY A 574 20.14 -3.41 -23.93
CA GLY A 574 19.72 -4.63 -24.63
C GLY A 574 18.42 -5.25 -24.13
N ALA A 575 17.68 -4.56 -23.27
CA ALA A 575 16.42 -5.06 -22.72
C ALA A 575 15.36 -5.35 -23.81
N ILE A 576 14.51 -6.30 -23.51
CA ILE A 576 13.29 -6.57 -24.28
C ILE A 576 12.19 -5.61 -23.78
N VAL A 577 11.55 -4.90 -24.72
CA VAL A 577 10.41 -4.01 -24.45
C VAL A 577 9.20 -4.58 -25.16
N LEU A 578 8.16 -4.91 -24.40
CA LEU A 578 6.88 -5.41 -24.90
C LEU A 578 5.81 -4.33 -24.74
N ILE A 579 5.10 -4.00 -25.84
CA ILE A 579 4.01 -3.01 -25.83
C ILE A 579 2.71 -3.69 -26.24
N ASN A 580 1.67 -3.53 -25.43
CA ASN A 580 0.31 -3.86 -25.83
C ASN A 580 -0.29 -2.67 -26.59
N THR A 581 -0.59 -2.84 -27.88
CA THR A 581 -1.11 -1.75 -28.72
C THR A 581 -1.97 -2.29 -29.87
N PRO A 582 -3.07 -1.61 -30.22
CA PRO A 582 -3.88 -1.95 -31.39
C PRO A 582 -3.25 -1.45 -32.71
N VAL A 583 -2.15 -0.72 -32.65
CA VAL A 583 -1.43 -0.23 -33.84
C VAL A 583 -0.78 -1.39 -34.58
N ALA A 584 -0.94 -1.42 -35.90
CA ALA A 584 -0.33 -2.45 -36.73
C ALA A 584 1.19 -2.48 -36.57
N PRO A 585 1.84 -3.66 -36.52
CA PRO A 585 3.25 -3.80 -36.16
C PRO A 585 4.22 -2.97 -37.00
N ASP A 586 3.94 -2.79 -38.28
CA ASP A 586 4.70 -1.95 -39.23
C ASP A 586 4.59 -0.45 -38.98
N ARG A 587 3.60 -0.02 -38.16
CA ARG A 587 3.35 1.37 -37.81
C ARG A 587 3.65 1.70 -36.34
N VAL A 588 3.95 0.68 -35.52
CA VAL A 588 4.19 0.89 -34.08
C VAL A 588 5.34 1.87 -33.88
N TRP A 589 6.45 1.71 -34.58
CA TRP A 589 7.61 2.58 -34.45
C TRP A 589 7.25 4.05 -34.64
N ASP A 590 6.57 4.38 -35.73
CA ASP A 590 6.18 5.77 -36.06
C ASP A 590 5.12 6.35 -35.14
N ALA A 591 4.38 5.49 -34.42
CA ALA A 591 3.41 5.89 -33.43
C ALA A 591 4.04 6.22 -32.06
N LEU A 592 5.30 5.85 -31.81
CA LEU A 592 5.99 6.15 -30.54
C LEU A 592 6.44 7.61 -30.47
N PRO A 593 6.42 8.27 -29.28
CA PRO A 593 7.03 9.58 -29.06
C PRO A 593 8.53 9.57 -29.34
N ARG A 594 9.07 10.73 -29.74
CA ARG A 594 10.50 10.92 -30.03
C ARG A 594 11.39 10.45 -28.87
N GLU A 595 11.04 10.82 -27.65
CA GLU A 595 11.80 10.46 -26.44
C GLU A 595 11.86 8.95 -26.24
N VAL A 596 10.77 8.23 -26.56
CA VAL A 596 10.72 6.76 -26.46
C VAL A 596 11.59 6.12 -27.54
N GLN A 597 11.54 6.61 -28.79
CA GLN A 597 12.41 6.14 -29.88
C GLN A 597 13.88 6.35 -29.53
N ASP A 598 14.25 7.53 -29.05
CA ASP A 598 15.62 7.86 -28.65
C ASP A 598 16.14 6.96 -27.53
N GLN A 599 15.29 6.66 -26.52
CA GLN A 599 15.64 5.75 -25.41
C GLN A 599 15.81 4.31 -25.88
N LEU A 600 14.94 3.80 -26.76
CA LEU A 600 15.04 2.45 -27.32
C LEU A 600 16.36 2.28 -28.09
N ILE A 601 16.74 3.28 -28.88
CA ILE A 601 17.99 3.31 -29.65
C ILE A 601 19.20 3.37 -28.71
N ALA A 602 19.23 4.34 -27.79
CA ALA A 602 20.35 4.57 -26.89
C ALA A 602 20.66 3.33 -26.03
N ARG A 603 19.63 2.63 -25.57
CA ARG A 603 19.73 1.41 -24.77
C ARG A 603 19.84 0.13 -25.61
N ARG A 604 19.76 0.21 -26.94
CA ARG A 604 19.79 -0.94 -27.88
C ARG A 604 18.72 -1.97 -27.54
N CYS A 605 17.52 -1.52 -27.17
CA CYS A 605 16.43 -2.39 -26.80
C CYS A 605 15.87 -3.15 -28.00
N ARG A 606 15.33 -4.36 -27.75
CA ARG A 606 14.52 -5.09 -28.71
C ARG A 606 13.05 -4.79 -28.44
N LEU A 607 12.32 -4.39 -29.45
CA LEU A 607 10.91 -3.99 -29.34
C LEU A 607 9.98 -5.09 -29.84
N PHE A 608 8.97 -5.42 -29.03
CA PHE A 608 7.89 -6.35 -29.38
C PHE A 608 6.55 -5.67 -29.18
N ALA A 609 5.59 -6.00 -30.06
CA ALA A 609 4.23 -5.49 -29.97
C ALA A 609 3.19 -6.61 -30.11
N ILE A 610 2.07 -6.43 -29.42
CA ILE A 610 0.90 -7.30 -29.52
C ILE A 610 -0.39 -6.48 -29.41
N ASP A 611 -1.41 -6.81 -30.20
CA ASP A 611 -2.77 -6.35 -29.97
C ASP A 611 -3.49 -7.32 -29.02
N GLY A 612 -3.18 -7.23 -27.74
CA GLY A 612 -3.75 -8.08 -26.70
C GLY A 612 -5.25 -7.89 -26.53
N TYR A 613 -5.77 -6.68 -26.74
CA TYR A 613 -7.21 -6.42 -26.70
C TYR A 613 -7.94 -7.10 -27.86
N GLY A 614 -7.40 -7.02 -29.08
CA GLY A 614 -7.97 -7.73 -30.22
C GLY A 614 -7.91 -9.25 -30.09
N VAL A 615 -6.85 -9.82 -29.50
CA VAL A 615 -6.76 -11.26 -29.18
C VAL A 615 -7.86 -11.65 -28.18
N ALA A 616 -8.00 -10.88 -27.07
CA ALA A 616 -9.00 -11.16 -26.04
C ALA A 616 -10.43 -11.04 -26.55
N GLU A 617 -10.71 -10.03 -27.38
CA GLU A 617 -12.03 -9.81 -27.98
C GLU A 617 -12.42 -10.96 -28.91
N ARG A 618 -11.54 -11.38 -29.81
CA ARG A 618 -11.78 -12.55 -30.71
C ARG A 618 -12.02 -13.85 -29.95
N ALA A 619 -11.40 -14.00 -28.77
CA ALA A 619 -11.63 -15.15 -27.90
C ALA A 619 -12.89 -15.03 -27.03
N GLY A 620 -13.61 -13.90 -27.07
CA GLY A 620 -14.80 -13.64 -26.27
C GLY A 620 -14.52 -13.30 -24.80
N LEU A 621 -13.32 -12.81 -24.47
CA LEU A 621 -12.90 -12.37 -23.14
C LEU A 621 -13.11 -10.86 -22.90
N GLY A 622 -13.60 -10.13 -23.91
CA GLY A 622 -13.69 -8.68 -23.89
C GLY A 622 -12.30 -8.05 -23.74
N ARG A 623 -12.11 -7.26 -22.71
CA ARG A 623 -10.85 -6.50 -22.49
C ARG A 623 -9.85 -7.17 -21.54
N ARG A 624 -10.02 -8.46 -21.23
CA ARG A 624 -9.16 -9.17 -20.26
C ARG A 624 -7.91 -9.71 -20.94
N ILE A 625 -6.83 -8.96 -20.88
CA ILE A 625 -5.55 -9.29 -21.53
C ILE A 625 -4.55 -10.03 -20.63
N ASN A 626 -4.91 -10.31 -19.37
CA ASN A 626 -4.01 -10.90 -18.40
C ASN A 626 -3.31 -12.19 -18.88
N ILE A 627 -4.03 -13.14 -19.44
CA ILE A 627 -3.48 -14.40 -19.95
C ILE A 627 -2.61 -14.17 -21.18
N VAL A 628 -3.03 -13.27 -22.07
CA VAL A 628 -2.29 -12.90 -23.28
C VAL A 628 -0.91 -12.32 -22.90
N MET A 629 -0.89 -11.34 -22.00
CA MET A 629 0.36 -10.70 -21.58
C MET A 629 1.26 -11.64 -20.78
N GLN A 630 0.67 -12.55 -19.98
CA GLN A 630 1.41 -13.58 -19.28
C GLN A 630 2.12 -14.56 -20.25
N ALA A 631 1.44 -15.00 -21.29
CA ALA A 631 2.03 -15.86 -22.31
C ALA A 631 3.16 -15.15 -23.07
N CYS A 632 2.99 -13.86 -23.41
CA CYS A 632 4.05 -13.04 -24.00
C CYS A 632 5.28 -12.96 -23.10
N PHE A 633 5.08 -12.78 -21.79
CA PHE A 633 6.18 -12.74 -20.81
C PHE A 633 7.02 -14.01 -20.87
N PHE A 634 6.39 -15.19 -20.78
CA PHE A 634 7.14 -16.46 -20.83
C PHE A 634 7.83 -16.70 -22.18
N ALA A 635 7.20 -16.31 -23.29
CA ALA A 635 7.81 -16.41 -24.61
C ALA A 635 9.07 -15.55 -24.75
N LEU A 636 9.08 -14.36 -24.15
CA LEU A 636 10.17 -13.39 -24.29
C LEU A 636 11.25 -13.53 -23.21
N SER A 637 10.88 -13.81 -21.97
CA SER A 637 11.81 -13.91 -20.82
C SER A 637 12.65 -15.17 -20.84
N LYS A 638 12.14 -16.27 -21.41
CA LYS A 638 12.77 -17.60 -21.44
C LYS A 638 13.15 -18.15 -20.05
N VAL A 639 12.48 -17.69 -19.00
CA VAL A 639 12.68 -18.18 -17.63
C VAL A 639 12.30 -19.65 -17.49
N LEU A 640 11.32 -20.08 -18.28
CA LEU A 640 10.90 -21.47 -18.47
C LEU A 640 10.86 -21.82 -19.95
N PRO A 641 11.05 -23.08 -20.34
CA PRO A 641 10.72 -23.55 -21.69
C PRO A 641 9.26 -23.23 -21.99
N ILE A 642 9.00 -22.66 -23.18
CA ILE A 642 7.67 -22.11 -23.51
C ILE A 642 6.54 -23.16 -23.41
N ASP A 643 6.79 -24.39 -23.84
CA ASP A 643 5.78 -25.46 -23.80
C ASP A 643 5.39 -25.82 -22.36
N GLN A 644 6.37 -25.85 -21.43
CA GLN A 644 6.11 -26.07 -20.01
C GLN A 644 5.33 -24.89 -19.42
N ALA A 645 5.73 -23.66 -19.73
CA ALA A 645 5.05 -22.46 -19.27
C ALA A 645 3.58 -22.43 -19.73
N LEU A 646 3.31 -22.72 -21.01
CA LEU A 646 1.94 -22.80 -21.54
C LEU A 646 1.15 -23.92 -20.86
N GLY A 647 1.76 -25.08 -20.56
CA GLY A 647 1.14 -26.16 -19.78
C GLY A 647 0.67 -25.65 -18.42
N HIS A 648 1.57 -25.02 -17.63
CA HIS A 648 1.22 -24.47 -16.31
C HIS A 648 0.18 -23.33 -16.37
N ILE A 649 0.19 -22.52 -17.44
CA ILE A 649 -0.86 -21.50 -17.63
C ILE A 649 -2.22 -22.20 -17.87
N ARG A 650 -2.27 -23.29 -18.65
CA ARG A 650 -3.51 -24.08 -18.87
C ARG A 650 -4.04 -24.63 -17.56
N ASP A 651 -3.19 -25.27 -16.76
CA ASP A 651 -3.55 -25.79 -15.43
C ASP A 651 -4.10 -24.68 -14.53
N SER A 652 -3.44 -23.51 -14.53
CA SER A 652 -3.86 -22.34 -13.75
C SER A 652 -5.22 -21.78 -14.21
N ILE A 653 -5.50 -21.80 -15.54
CA ILE A 653 -6.80 -21.41 -16.10
C ILE A 653 -7.91 -22.36 -15.62
N GLU A 654 -7.66 -23.67 -15.67
CA GLU A 654 -8.62 -24.68 -15.21
C GLU A 654 -8.89 -24.55 -13.71
N ALA A 655 -7.85 -24.42 -12.89
CA ALA A 655 -7.97 -24.22 -11.43
C ALA A 655 -8.76 -22.94 -11.08
N THR A 656 -8.50 -21.83 -11.78
CA THR A 656 -9.09 -20.52 -11.46
C THR A 656 -10.52 -20.39 -11.98
N PHE A 657 -10.78 -20.88 -13.19
CA PHE A 657 -12.04 -20.63 -13.89
C PHE A 657 -12.94 -21.86 -14.03
N GLY A 658 -12.48 -23.06 -13.64
CA GLY A 658 -13.25 -24.28 -13.74
C GLY A 658 -14.62 -24.19 -13.06
N LYS A 659 -14.69 -23.59 -11.86
CA LYS A 659 -15.95 -23.35 -11.14
C LYS A 659 -16.91 -22.37 -11.84
N ARG A 660 -16.43 -21.57 -12.79
CA ARG A 660 -17.23 -20.60 -13.55
C ARG A 660 -17.83 -21.17 -14.83
N GLY A 661 -17.54 -22.43 -15.12
CA GLY A 661 -18.08 -23.18 -16.23
C GLY A 661 -17.11 -23.38 -17.40
N PRO A 662 -17.31 -24.44 -18.21
CA PRO A 662 -16.38 -24.87 -19.28
C PRO A 662 -16.21 -23.84 -20.40
N GLU A 663 -17.23 -23.01 -20.64
CA GLU A 663 -17.16 -21.96 -21.67
C GLU A 663 -16.14 -20.87 -21.33
N VAL A 664 -16.04 -20.49 -20.06
CA VAL A 664 -15.06 -19.51 -19.60
C VAL A 664 -13.65 -20.07 -19.74
N VAL A 665 -13.43 -21.33 -19.37
CA VAL A 665 -12.15 -22.04 -19.55
C VAL A 665 -11.78 -22.06 -21.04
N ARG A 666 -12.68 -22.51 -21.91
CA ARG A 666 -12.46 -22.60 -23.37
C ARG A 666 -12.03 -21.26 -23.97
N ARG A 667 -12.68 -20.15 -23.60
CA ARG A 667 -12.33 -18.80 -24.08
C ARG A 667 -10.93 -18.37 -23.65
N ASN A 668 -10.55 -18.68 -22.41
CA ASN A 668 -9.22 -18.36 -21.91
C ASN A 668 -8.14 -19.18 -22.62
N LEU A 669 -8.39 -20.46 -22.88
CA LEU A 669 -7.48 -21.32 -23.65
C LEU A 669 -7.34 -20.84 -25.10
N ALA A 670 -8.44 -20.45 -25.75
CA ALA A 670 -8.40 -19.90 -27.10
C ALA A 670 -7.56 -18.61 -27.20
N ALA A 671 -7.65 -17.73 -26.20
CA ALA A 671 -6.81 -16.54 -26.13
C ALA A 671 -5.32 -16.89 -25.95
N LEU A 672 -5.02 -17.87 -25.09
CA LEU A 672 -3.66 -18.36 -24.87
C LEU A 672 -3.04 -18.89 -26.18
N ASP A 673 -3.77 -19.74 -26.90
CA ASP A 673 -3.31 -20.36 -28.15
C ASP A 673 -3.05 -19.32 -29.27
N ALA A 674 -3.89 -18.29 -29.37
CA ALA A 674 -3.75 -17.23 -30.37
C ALA A 674 -2.62 -16.20 -30.03
N THR A 675 -2.09 -16.21 -28.82
CA THR A 675 -1.15 -15.16 -28.36
C THR A 675 0.16 -15.18 -29.13
N LEU A 676 0.79 -16.35 -29.26
CA LEU A 676 2.11 -16.45 -29.88
C LEU A 676 2.10 -16.07 -31.36
N GLU A 677 0.99 -16.35 -32.03
CA GLU A 677 0.79 -15.98 -33.45
C GLU A 677 0.57 -14.46 -33.61
N ALA A 678 0.11 -13.77 -32.57
CA ALA A 678 -0.13 -12.34 -32.60
C ALA A 678 1.08 -11.50 -32.17
N LEU A 679 2.02 -12.09 -31.41
CA LEU A 679 3.23 -11.41 -30.95
C LEU A 679 4.19 -11.14 -32.12
N ARG A 680 4.65 -9.90 -32.28
CA ARG A 680 5.57 -9.47 -33.36
C ARG A 680 6.76 -8.69 -32.83
N GLU A 681 7.94 -8.95 -33.38
CA GLU A 681 9.10 -8.09 -33.19
C GLU A 681 9.02 -6.88 -34.13
N VAL A 682 9.25 -5.70 -33.60
CA VAL A 682 9.24 -4.43 -34.33
C VAL A 682 10.69 -3.98 -34.52
N ALA A 683 11.07 -3.66 -35.74
CA ALA A 683 12.41 -3.19 -36.04
C ALA A 683 12.66 -1.83 -35.35
N VAL A 684 13.80 -1.73 -34.68
CA VAL A 684 14.29 -0.47 -34.09
C VAL A 684 15.32 0.13 -35.04
N PRO A 685 15.02 1.25 -35.73
CA PRO A 685 15.96 1.92 -36.62
C PRO A 685 17.16 2.51 -35.86
N ALA A 686 18.23 2.85 -36.59
CA ALA A 686 19.41 3.46 -36.02
C ALA A 686 19.23 4.93 -35.60
N ALA A 687 18.15 5.58 -36.05
CA ALA A 687 17.80 6.95 -35.72
C ALA A 687 16.30 7.07 -35.52
N ALA A 688 15.91 8.00 -34.68
CA ALA A 688 14.47 8.32 -34.48
C ALA A 688 13.89 8.94 -35.76
N THR A 689 12.65 8.57 -36.08
CA THR A 689 11.96 8.95 -37.32
C THR A 689 10.82 9.94 -37.11
N THR A 690 10.27 10.00 -35.89
CA THR A 690 9.15 10.88 -35.56
C THR A 690 9.61 12.22 -35.01
N GLU A 691 8.85 13.28 -35.34
CA GLU A 691 8.94 14.60 -34.70
C GLU A 691 7.89 14.76 -33.59
N ARG A 692 7.08 13.73 -33.30
CA ARG A 692 6.05 13.76 -32.27
C ARG A 692 6.70 13.58 -30.89
N HIS A 693 6.62 14.62 -30.09
CA HIS A 693 7.02 14.61 -28.69
C HIS A 693 5.91 14.16 -27.75
N ARG A 694 6.28 13.72 -26.57
CA ARG A 694 5.30 13.52 -25.48
C ARG A 694 4.54 14.80 -25.20
N LEU A 695 3.25 14.70 -24.96
CA LEU A 695 2.48 15.87 -24.52
C LEU A 695 2.90 16.25 -23.10
N PRO A 696 2.96 17.58 -22.79
CA PRO A 696 3.19 18.01 -21.41
C PRO A 696 2.12 17.44 -20.49
N VAL A 697 2.54 16.83 -19.36
CA VAL A 697 1.64 16.21 -18.39
C VAL A 697 0.67 17.23 -17.79
N VAL A 698 1.10 18.49 -17.68
CA VAL A 698 0.26 19.62 -17.31
C VAL A 698 0.50 20.79 -18.28
N PRO A 699 -0.52 21.59 -18.64
CA PRO A 699 -0.34 22.71 -19.55
C PRO A 699 0.54 23.81 -18.94
N GLU A 700 1.25 24.57 -19.78
CA GLU A 700 2.11 25.69 -19.34
C GLU A 700 1.33 26.79 -18.60
N ALA A 701 0.06 26.97 -18.94
CA ALA A 701 -0.82 27.94 -18.29
C ALA A 701 -1.34 27.49 -16.91
N ALA A 702 -0.98 26.26 -16.45
CA ALA A 702 -1.37 25.80 -15.13
C ALA A 702 -0.75 26.65 -14.02
N PRO A 703 -1.39 26.73 -12.83
CA PRO A 703 -0.83 27.42 -11.68
C PRO A 703 0.58 26.96 -11.33
N ASP A 704 1.39 27.84 -10.75
CA ASP A 704 2.79 27.57 -10.43
C ASP A 704 2.98 26.31 -9.59
N PHE A 705 2.15 26.12 -8.56
CA PHE A 705 2.18 24.92 -7.73
C PHE A 705 1.94 23.63 -8.56
N VAL A 706 0.98 23.66 -9.48
CA VAL A 706 0.69 22.53 -10.36
C VAL A 706 1.87 22.21 -11.27
N ARG A 707 2.52 23.22 -11.82
CA ARG A 707 3.70 23.05 -12.69
C ARG A 707 4.93 22.53 -11.93
N ARG A 708 5.16 22.98 -10.70
CA ARG A 708 6.37 22.62 -9.92
C ARG A 708 6.19 21.35 -9.09
N VAL A 709 5.00 21.12 -8.51
CA VAL A 709 4.76 20.02 -7.58
C VAL A 709 3.87 18.94 -8.20
N THR A 710 2.63 19.30 -8.59
CA THR A 710 1.66 18.32 -9.08
C THR A 710 2.18 17.59 -10.33
N ARG A 711 2.87 18.29 -11.24
CA ARG A 711 3.48 17.70 -12.45
C ARG A 711 4.45 16.57 -12.09
N LEU A 712 5.38 16.79 -11.18
CA LEU A 712 6.35 15.75 -10.78
C LEU A 712 5.67 14.54 -10.14
N LEU A 713 4.62 14.78 -9.36
CA LEU A 713 3.82 13.69 -8.79
C LEU A 713 3.10 12.88 -9.89
N LEU A 714 2.53 13.55 -10.89
CA LEU A 714 1.86 12.88 -12.03
C LEU A 714 2.83 12.11 -12.92
N GLU A 715 4.06 12.61 -13.09
CA GLU A 715 5.14 11.92 -13.81
C GLU A 715 5.69 10.71 -13.03
N GLY A 716 5.29 10.50 -11.77
CA GLY A 716 5.84 9.47 -10.89
C GLY A 716 7.23 9.82 -10.34
N ARG A 717 7.59 11.08 -10.31
CA ARG A 717 8.87 11.65 -9.87
C ARG A 717 8.75 12.40 -8.53
N GLY A 718 7.77 12.05 -7.71
CA GLY A 718 7.58 12.65 -6.38
C GLY A 718 8.80 12.49 -5.47
N ASP A 719 9.67 11.51 -5.72
CA ASP A 719 10.92 11.31 -5.01
C ASP A 719 11.93 12.46 -5.18
N GLU A 720 11.80 13.27 -6.22
CA GLU A 720 12.65 14.43 -6.50
C GLU A 720 12.20 15.70 -5.77
N LEU A 721 10.98 15.72 -5.21
CA LEU A 721 10.46 16.88 -4.50
C LEU A 721 11.21 17.07 -3.17
N PRO A 722 11.64 18.31 -2.89
CA PRO A 722 12.23 18.64 -1.60
C PRO A 722 11.17 18.72 -0.50
N VAL A 723 11.60 18.65 0.76
CA VAL A 723 10.70 18.77 1.93
C VAL A 723 9.92 20.09 1.92
N SER A 724 10.53 21.18 1.49
CA SER A 724 9.88 22.50 1.39
C SER A 724 8.72 22.58 0.39
N ALA A 725 8.56 21.59 -0.48
CA ALA A 725 7.41 21.51 -1.41
C ALA A 725 6.10 21.14 -0.71
N PHE A 726 6.17 20.64 0.54
CA PHE A 726 5.02 20.15 1.30
C PHE A 726 4.67 21.13 2.44
N PRO A 727 3.42 21.65 2.47
CA PRO A 727 2.97 22.49 3.56
C PRO A 727 3.05 21.76 4.91
N PRO A 728 3.61 22.36 5.96
CA PRO A 728 3.84 21.67 7.23
C PRO A 728 2.55 21.33 7.99
N ASP A 729 1.45 22.02 7.70
CA ASP A 729 0.12 21.78 8.27
C ASP A 729 -0.75 20.81 7.44
N GLY A 730 -0.21 20.30 6.33
CA GLY A 730 -0.90 19.36 5.46
C GLY A 730 -1.95 19.99 4.54
N THR A 731 -2.06 21.31 4.44
CA THR A 731 -2.97 21.97 3.49
C THR A 731 -2.55 21.69 2.04
N TRP A 732 -3.52 21.59 1.13
CA TRP A 732 -3.26 21.32 -0.28
C TRP A 732 -4.22 22.12 -1.18
N PRO A 733 -3.80 22.60 -2.37
CA PRO A 733 -4.65 23.35 -3.26
C PRO A 733 -5.83 22.52 -3.77
N THR A 734 -6.99 23.15 -3.93
CA THR A 734 -8.17 22.55 -4.56
C THR A 734 -8.13 22.68 -6.08
N GLY A 735 -9.00 21.93 -6.80
CA GLY A 735 -9.21 22.06 -8.25
C GLY A 735 -8.05 21.62 -9.13
N THR A 736 -7.21 20.72 -8.63
CA THR A 736 -6.04 20.24 -9.39
C THR A 736 -6.34 19.02 -10.26
N SER A 737 -7.45 18.30 -10.03
CA SER A 737 -7.83 17.10 -10.81
C SER A 737 -8.06 17.37 -12.30
N LYS A 738 -8.48 18.57 -12.66
CA LYS A 738 -8.64 18.98 -14.07
C LYS A 738 -7.36 18.94 -14.89
N PHE A 739 -6.19 18.87 -14.24
CA PHE A 739 -4.88 18.77 -14.89
C PHE A 739 -4.38 17.32 -15.02
N GLU A 740 -5.03 16.32 -14.40
CA GLU A 740 -4.56 14.94 -14.40
C GLU A 740 -4.74 14.22 -15.75
N LYS A 741 -5.84 14.42 -16.44
CA LYS A 741 -6.15 13.89 -17.79
C LYS A 741 -5.77 12.41 -17.98
N ARG A 742 -6.39 11.50 -17.24
CA ARG A 742 -6.01 10.05 -17.17
C ARG A 742 -6.18 9.26 -18.47
N ALA A 743 -7.16 9.64 -19.32
CA ALA A 743 -7.47 9.01 -20.63
C ALA A 743 -7.64 7.47 -20.58
N ILE A 744 -8.22 6.94 -19.50
CA ILE A 744 -8.34 5.49 -19.25
C ILE A 744 -9.52 4.82 -19.99
N ALA A 745 -10.42 5.60 -20.58
CA ALA A 745 -11.53 5.06 -21.35
C ALA A 745 -11.07 4.64 -22.73
N LEU A 746 -11.36 3.42 -23.16
CA LEU A 746 -11.19 3.00 -24.56
C LEU A 746 -12.33 3.50 -25.44
N ASP A 747 -13.56 3.49 -24.91
CA ASP A 747 -14.75 4.01 -25.56
C ASP A 747 -15.39 5.09 -24.71
N ILE A 748 -15.95 6.09 -25.38
CA ILE A 748 -16.57 7.25 -24.74
C ILE A 748 -17.97 7.53 -25.32
N PRO A 749 -18.85 8.19 -24.54
CA PRO A 749 -20.17 8.54 -25.05
C PRO A 749 -20.09 9.71 -26.04
N ILE A 750 -20.65 9.53 -27.21
CA ILE A 750 -20.80 10.55 -28.26
C ILE A 750 -22.26 11.02 -28.29
N TRP A 751 -22.47 12.33 -28.10
CA TRP A 751 -23.80 12.92 -28.03
C TRP A 751 -24.41 13.10 -29.42
N GLN A 752 -25.72 12.73 -29.54
CA GLN A 752 -26.54 12.84 -30.74
C GLN A 752 -27.65 13.87 -30.47
N PRO A 753 -27.47 15.16 -30.86
CA PRO A 753 -28.42 16.23 -30.54
C PRO A 753 -29.83 15.99 -31.06
N ASP A 754 -29.98 15.42 -32.26
CA ASP A 754 -31.25 15.14 -32.92
C ASP A 754 -32.13 14.12 -32.18
N VAL A 755 -31.53 13.25 -31.39
CA VAL A 755 -32.24 12.23 -30.60
C VAL A 755 -32.46 12.70 -29.16
N CYS A 756 -31.66 13.65 -28.65
CA CYS A 756 -31.63 14.07 -27.25
C CYS A 756 -32.91 14.83 -26.85
N ILE A 757 -33.50 14.45 -25.71
CA ILE A 757 -34.70 15.05 -25.12
C ILE A 757 -34.38 16.02 -23.96
N GLN A 758 -33.12 16.32 -23.70
CA GLN A 758 -32.63 17.26 -22.67
C GLN A 758 -33.09 16.89 -21.23
N CYS A 759 -33.11 15.61 -20.93
CA CYS A 759 -33.49 15.14 -19.57
C CYS A 759 -32.36 15.28 -18.53
N ASN A 760 -31.13 15.50 -18.95
CA ASN A 760 -29.92 15.68 -18.14
C ASN A 760 -29.51 14.46 -17.27
N PHE A 761 -30.13 13.28 -17.44
CA PHE A 761 -29.82 12.09 -16.65
C PHE A 761 -28.36 11.63 -16.85
N CYS A 762 -27.81 11.80 -18.06
CA CYS A 762 -26.42 11.48 -18.37
C CYS A 762 -25.42 12.31 -17.54
N SER A 763 -25.67 13.58 -17.39
CA SER A 763 -24.87 14.46 -16.53
C SER A 763 -25.10 14.10 -15.07
N MET A 764 -26.33 13.83 -14.63
CA MET A 764 -26.67 13.52 -13.25
C MET A 764 -25.97 12.25 -12.75
N ILE A 765 -25.93 11.19 -13.55
CA ILE A 765 -25.37 9.90 -13.16
C ILE A 765 -23.84 9.83 -13.26
N CYS A 766 -23.20 10.76 -13.98
CA CYS A 766 -21.78 10.68 -14.24
C CYS A 766 -20.94 10.80 -12.95
N PRO A 767 -20.16 9.78 -12.54
CA PRO A 767 -19.43 9.79 -11.27
C PRO A 767 -18.29 10.83 -11.23
N HIS A 768 -17.81 11.24 -12.42
CA HIS A 768 -16.62 12.09 -12.55
C HIS A 768 -16.91 13.50 -13.03
N ALA A 769 -18.18 13.88 -13.19
CA ALA A 769 -18.57 15.11 -13.84
C ALA A 769 -17.95 15.28 -15.25
N ALA A 770 -17.54 14.18 -15.90
CA ALA A 770 -16.96 14.20 -17.24
C ALA A 770 -18.01 14.50 -18.32
N ILE A 771 -19.30 14.31 -18.03
CA ILE A 771 -20.42 14.78 -18.86
C ILE A 771 -21.04 16.00 -18.17
N GLN A 772 -20.95 17.12 -18.84
CA GLN A 772 -21.54 18.39 -18.38
C GLN A 772 -22.53 18.94 -19.40
N THR A 773 -23.53 19.65 -18.92
CA THR A 773 -24.58 20.27 -19.73
C THR A 773 -24.66 21.75 -19.43
N ARG A 774 -25.05 22.55 -20.44
CA ARG A 774 -25.15 23.99 -20.28
C ARG A 774 -26.24 24.56 -21.20
N VAL A 775 -26.94 25.55 -20.67
CA VAL A 775 -27.81 26.46 -21.44
C VAL A 775 -27.07 27.77 -21.60
N PHE A 776 -27.08 28.36 -22.80
CA PHE A 776 -26.31 29.56 -23.11
C PHE A 776 -26.92 30.36 -24.29
N ALA A 777 -26.55 31.60 -24.40
CA ALA A 777 -27.02 32.47 -25.47
C ALA A 777 -26.44 32.09 -26.84
N PRO A 778 -27.18 32.11 -27.94
CA PRO A 778 -26.71 31.70 -29.27
C PRO A 778 -25.43 32.41 -29.71
N GLU A 779 -25.21 33.66 -29.30
CA GLU A 779 -24.05 34.46 -29.62
C GLU A 779 -22.74 33.84 -29.09
N ALA A 780 -22.82 33.07 -28.03
CA ALA A 780 -21.68 32.38 -27.47
C ALA A 780 -21.13 31.21 -28.34
N LEU A 781 -21.82 30.90 -29.47
CA LEU A 781 -21.29 29.99 -30.49
C LEU A 781 -20.22 30.60 -31.38
N ALA A 782 -19.99 31.91 -31.29
CA ALA A 782 -18.94 32.58 -32.05
C ALA A 782 -17.55 31.94 -31.69
N GLY A 783 -16.84 31.43 -32.70
CA GLY A 783 -15.54 30.75 -32.50
C GLY A 783 -15.63 29.31 -32.07
N ALA A 784 -16.81 28.67 -32.07
CA ALA A 784 -16.96 27.26 -31.74
C ALA A 784 -16.19 26.37 -32.72
N PRO A 785 -15.42 25.38 -32.24
CA PRO A 785 -14.74 24.41 -33.09
C PRO A 785 -15.73 23.53 -33.85
N ALA A 786 -15.35 23.02 -35.02
CA ALA A 786 -16.20 22.23 -35.90
C ALA A 786 -16.88 21.01 -35.24
N GLY A 787 -16.25 20.47 -34.18
CA GLY A 787 -16.81 19.34 -33.39
C GLY A 787 -17.81 19.75 -32.30
N PHE A 788 -18.01 21.04 -32.02
CA PHE A 788 -18.93 21.51 -31.01
C PHE A 788 -20.38 21.35 -31.45
N ARG A 789 -21.18 20.62 -30.69
CA ARG A 789 -22.57 20.33 -30.98
C ARG A 789 -23.48 21.06 -30.00
N SER A 790 -24.58 21.63 -30.52
CA SER A 790 -25.64 22.25 -29.72
C SER A 790 -27.03 21.98 -30.35
N GLN A 791 -28.08 22.26 -29.62
CA GLN A 791 -29.47 22.30 -30.10
C GLN A 791 -30.26 23.37 -29.38
N PRO A 792 -31.41 23.84 -29.94
CA PRO A 792 -32.30 24.76 -29.24
C PRO A 792 -32.73 24.20 -27.87
N GLU A 793 -32.73 25.08 -26.87
CA GLU A 793 -33.18 24.73 -25.52
C GLU A 793 -34.71 24.49 -25.51
N ARG A 794 -35.19 23.47 -24.77
CA ARG A 794 -36.59 23.03 -24.70
C ARG A 794 -37.09 22.72 -23.28
N MET A 795 -36.27 22.96 -22.26
CA MET A 795 -36.60 22.54 -20.88
C MET A 795 -37.45 23.56 -20.13
N ASP A 796 -37.19 24.84 -20.35
CA ASP A 796 -37.85 25.92 -19.62
C ASP A 796 -38.17 27.13 -20.52
N LYS A 797 -39.37 27.72 -20.30
CA LYS A 797 -39.82 28.88 -21.05
C LYS A 797 -38.96 30.13 -20.79
N ALA A 798 -38.33 30.22 -19.61
CA ALA A 798 -37.43 31.31 -19.27
C ALA A 798 -36.18 31.36 -20.18
N HIS A 799 -35.78 30.22 -20.74
CA HIS A 799 -34.65 30.11 -21.64
C HIS A 799 -35.04 30.02 -23.13
N LYS A 800 -36.22 30.51 -23.48
CA LYS A 800 -36.69 30.51 -24.86
C LYS A 800 -35.70 31.25 -25.78
N GLY A 801 -35.25 30.59 -26.85
CA GLY A 801 -34.29 31.11 -27.81
C GLY A 801 -32.84 30.84 -27.49
N MET A 802 -32.54 30.22 -26.33
CA MET A 802 -31.20 29.80 -25.97
C MET A 802 -30.82 28.47 -26.61
N GLN A 803 -29.54 28.14 -26.50
CA GLN A 803 -28.96 26.88 -26.95
C GLN A 803 -28.65 25.97 -25.74
N PHE A 804 -28.71 24.66 -25.98
CA PHE A 804 -28.38 23.62 -25.06
C PHE A 804 -27.30 22.73 -25.63
N THR A 805 -26.34 22.36 -24.81
CA THR A 805 -25.27 21.41 -25.18
C THR A 805 -25.03 20.35 -24.13
N VAL A 806 -24.54 19.20 -24.56
CA VAL A 806 -23.94 18.14 -23.73
C VAL A 806 -22.51 17.93 -24.20
N GLN A 807 -21.56 18.19 -23.34
CA GLN A 807 -20.13 18.02 -23.65
C GLN A 807 -19.52 16.94 -22.78
N VAL A 808 -18.54 16.25 -23.35
CA VAL A 808 -17.80 15.17 -22.69
C VAL A 808 -16.35 15.57 -22.61
N ALA A 809 -15.79 15.56 -21.38
CA ALA A 809 -14.34 15.64 -21.16
C ALA A 809 -13.72 14.29 -21.50
N PRO A 810 -13.07 14.11 -22.67
CA PRO A 810 -12.75 12.79 -23.19
C PRO A 810 -11.69 12.08 -22.36
N GLU A 811 -10.75 12.82 -21.79
CA GLU A 811 -9.62 12.28 -21.02
C GLU A 811 -9.96 12.07 -19.54
N ASP A 812 -11.08 12.63 -19.07
CA ASP A 812 -11.57 12.48 -17.70
C ASP A 812 -12.71 11.45 -17.61
N CYS A 813 -13.21 10.98 -18.75
CA CYS A 813 -14.18 9.89 -18.83
C CYS A 813 -13.51 8.56 -18.49
N THR A 814 -14.18 7.74 -17.66
CA THR A 814 -13.66 6.41 -17.27
C THR A 814 -14.26 5.26 -18.10
N GLY A 815 -15.11 5.56 -19.08
CA GLY A 815 -15.72 4.55 -19.94
C GLY A 815 -16.73 3.62 -19.24
N CYS A 816 -17.30 4.01 -18.10
CA CYS A 816 -18.19 3.16 -17.29
C CYS A 816 -19.55 2.83 -17.94
N GLY A 817 -19.97 3.57 -18.97
CA GLY A 817 -21.20 3.32 -19.74
C GLY A 817 -22.51 3.75 -19.06
N LEU A 818 -22.52 4.14 -17.78
CA LEU A 818 -23.75 4.46 -17.03
C LEU A 818 -24.62 5.53 -17.72
N CYS A 819 -24.00 6.55 -18.32
CA CYS A 819 -24.70 7.61 -19.05
C CYS A 819 -25.46 7.09 -20.28
N ILE A 820 -24.92 6.07 -20.95
CA ILE A 820 -25.55 5.42 -22.10
C ILE A 820 -26.71 4.54 -21.63
N GLU A 821 -26.49 3.80 -20.54
CA GLU A 821 -27.49 2.90 -19.98
C GLU A 821 -28.71 3.65 -19.48
N ILE A 822 -28.52 4.72 -18.68
CA ILE A 822 -29.62 5.53 -18.12
C ILE A 822 -30.36 6.35 -19.20
N CYS A 823 -29.78 6.57 -20.38
CA CYS A 823 -30.35 7.41 -21.41
C CYS A 823 -31.68 6.85 -21.96
N PRO A 824 -32.82 7.52 -21.72
CA PRO A 824 -34.12 7.03 -22.18
C PRO A 824 -34.42 7.36 -23.67
N ALA A 825 -33.65 8.29 -24.25
CA ALA A 825 -33.89 8.81 -25.58
C ALA A 825 -33.39 7.84 -26.65
N LYS A 826 -34.28 7.39 -27.54
CA LYS A 826 -34.02 6.49 -28.64
C LYS A 826 -34.59 7.04 -29.94
N ASP A 827 -33.89 6.83 -31.04
CA ASP A 827 -34.41 7.12 -32.37
C ASP A 827 -35.61 6.20 -32.68
N LYS A 828 -36.73 6.76 -33.07
CA LYS A 828 -37.97 6.03 -33.38
C LYS A 828 -37.82 5.09 -34.58
N LYS A 829 -36.93 5.44 -35.52
CA LYS A 829 -36.67 4.63 -36.75
C LYS A 829 -35.54 3.62 -36.54
N GLN A 830 -34.64 3.93 -35.62
CA GLN A 830 -33.48 3.09 -35.30
C GLN A 830 -33.37 2.87 -33.78
N PRO A 831 -34.14 1.96 -33.17
CA PRO A 831 -34.22 1.83 -31.70
C PRO A 831 -32.87 1.54 -30.98
N ARG A 832 -31.87 1.07 -31.73
CA ARG A 832 -30.49 0.88 -31.22
C ARG A 832 -29.70 2.20 -31.13
N ARG A 833 -30.13 3.26 -31.86
CA ARG A 833 -29.50 4.58 -31.80
C ARG A 833 -30.08 5.37 -30.64
N LYS A 834 -29.28 5.56 -29.59
CA LYS A 834 -29.59 6.39 -28.43
C LYS A 834 -29.07 7.83 -28.61
N ALA A 835 -29.45 8.74 -27.73
CA ALA A 835 -28.89 10.09 -27.72
C ALA A 835 -27.43 10.12 -27.26
N LEU A 836 -26.94 9.02 -26.68
CA LEU A 836 -25.52 8.78 -26.38
C LEU A 836 -25.14 7.42 -26.99
N MET A 837 -24.11 7.41 -27.81
CA MET A 837 -23.56 6.22 -28.46
C MET A 837 -22.13 6.01 -27.96
N SER A 838 -21.74 4.73 -27.76
CA SER A 838 -20.36 4.36 -27.39
C SER A 838 -19.49 4.29 -28.64
N GLU A 839 -18.41 5.06 -28.67
CA GLU A 839 -17.47 5.07 -29.80
C GLU A 839 -16.02 5.10 -29.28
N PRO A 840 -15.03 4.58 -30.04
CA PRO A 840 -13.64 4.56 -29.63
C PRO A 840 -13.08 5.96 -29.33
N LEU A 841 -12.42 6.14 -28.18
CA LEU A 841 -11.82 7.41 -27.77
C LEU A 841 -10.82 7.92 -28.82
N ALA A 842 -9.98 7.03 -29.36
CA ALA A 842 -8.91 7.40 -30.29
C ALA A 842 -9.40 8.19 -31.51
N ALA A 843 -10.61 7.90 -32.00
CA ALA A 843 -11.20 8.61 -33.16
C ALA A 843 -11.75 9.99 -32.80
N HIS A 844 -12.07 10.24 -31.53
CA HIS A 844 -12.81 11.43 -31.09
C HIS A 844 -12.07 12.32 -30.10
N ARG A 845 -10.88 11.89 -29.62
CA ARG A 845 -10.13 12.55 -28.57
C ARG A 845 -9.90 14.05 -28.85
N GLU A 846 -9.28 14.38 -29.98
CA GLU A 846 -8.92 15.76 -30.31
C GLU A 846 -10.15 16.68 -30.57
N PRO A 847 -11.15 16.26 -31.37
CA PRO A 847 -12.35 17.06 -31.57
C PRO A 847 -13.11 17.33 -30.26
N LEU A 848 -13.21 16.32 -29.36
CA LEU A 848 -13.91 16.50 -28.08
C LEU A 848 -13.10 17.31 -27.08
N ARG A 849 -11.76 17.19 -27.09
CA ARG A 849 -10.89 18.05 -26.28
C ARG A 849 -11.09 19.52 -26.64
N ALA A 850 -11.06 19.87 -27.94
CA ALA A 850 -11.30 21.21 -28.42
C ALA A 850 -12.71 21.70 -28.08
N ALA A 851 -13.73 20.85 -28.25
CA ALA A 851 -15.11 21.17 -27.91
C ALA A 851 -15.30 21.38 -26.39
N PHE A 852 -14.67 20.59 -25.54
CA PHE A 852 -14.78 20.73 -24.09
C PHE A 852 -14.03 22.00 -23.61
N ALA A 853 -12.85 22.26 -24.13
CA ALA A 853 -12.11 23.49 -23.83
C ALA A 853 -12.93 24.75 -24.23
N PHE A 854 -13.58 24.72 -25.36
CA PHE A 854 -14.49 25.78 -25.76
C PHE A 854 -15.71 25.90 -24.82
N PHE A 855 -16.30 24.76 -24.42
CA PHE A 855 -17.40 24.69 -23.47
C PHE A 855 -17.08 25.41 -22.15
N GLU A 856 -15.86 25.26 -21.63
CA GLU A 856 -15.42 25.91 -20.38
C GLU A 856 -15.45 27.46 -20.50
N THR A 857 -15.26 27.99 -21.67
CA THR A 857 -15.30 29.47 -21.91
C THR A 857 -16.71 30.04 -22.01
N ILE A 858 -17.71 29.20 -22.38
CA ILE A 858 -19.08 29.67 -22.60
C ILE A 858 -19.71 30.10 -21.26
N PRO A 859 -20.27 31.30 -21.14
CA PRO A 859 -21.05 31.68 -19.97
C PRO A 859 -22.36 30.91 -19.91
N SER A 860 -22.74 30.46 -18.70
CA SER A 860 -24.06 29.87 -18.48
C SER A 860 -25.16 30.93 -18.52
N ALA A 861 -26.34 30.56 -19.02
CA ALA A 861 -27.53 31.36 -18.84
C ALA A 861 -27.82 31.58 -17.33
N PRO A 862 -28.43 32.70 -16.93
CA PRO A 862 -28.89 32.90 -15.58
C PRO A 862 -29.79 31.73 -15.14
N LEU A 863 -29.57 31.20 -13.96
CA LEU A 863 -30.36 30.11 -13.36
C LEU A 863 -31.35 30.64 -12.29
N ASP A 864 -31.37 31.98 -12.11
CA ASP A 864 -32.23 32.66 -11.14
C ASP A 864 -33.70 32.51 -11.54
N GLY A 865 -34.55 32.15 -10.59
CA GLY A 865 -35.96 31.89 -10.84
C GLY A 865 -36.32 30.56 -11.47
N LEU A 866 -35.31 29.71 -11.83
CA LEU A 866 -35.58 28.36 -12.28
C LEU A 866 -35.93 27.45 -11.08
N LYS A 867 -37.00 26.67 -11.23
CA LYS A 867 -37.30 25.62 -10.27
C LYS A 867 -36.16 24.59 -10.24
N ILE A 868 -35.61 24.35 -9.06
CA ILE A 868 -34.60 23.30 -8.87
C ILE A 868 -35.29 21.94 -8.92
N ASP A 869 -35.02 21.19 -9.95
CA ASP A 869 -35.47 19.82 -10.13
C ASP A 869 -34.32 18.94 -10.70
N LYS A 870 -34.60 17.66 -10.96
CA LYS A 870 -33.64 16.69 -11.52
C LYS A 870 -33.03 17.09 -12.89
N ARG A 871 -33.58 18.03 -13.60
CA ARG A 871 -33.06 18.51 -14.91
C ARG A 871 -32.27 19.81 -14.76
N THR A 872 -32.68 20.67 -13.86
CA THR A 872 -32.11 22.03 -13.72
C THR A 872 -30.99 22.08 -12.70
N ALA A 873 -31.00 21.22 -11.68
CA ALA A 873 -29.93 21.16 -10.67
C ALA A 873 -28.55 20.95 -11.29
N VAL A 874 -28.44 20.09 -12.30
CA VAL A 874 -27.16 19.72 -12.95
C VAL A 874 -26.68 20.73 -14.00
N LEU A 875 -27.45 21.80 -14.25
CA LEU A 875 -26.99 22.94 -15.05
C LEU A 875 -26.05 23.87 -14.26
N ARG A 876 -26.04 23.74 -12.91
CA ARG A 876 -25.11 24.45 -12.04
C ARG A 876 -23.71 23.89 -12.20
N LEU A 877 -22.68 24.75 -12.03
CA LEU A 877 -21.30 24.35 -12.10
C LEU A 877 -21.00 23.28 -11.03
N PRO A 878 -20.47 22.10 -11.38
CA PRO A 878 -20.00 21.16 -10.39
C PRO A 878 -18.73 21.70 -9.72
N LEU A 879 -18.71 21.70 -8.37
CA LEU A 879 -17.52 22.04 -7.60
C LEU A 879 -16.86 20.79 -7.01
N PHE A 880 -17.11 19.66 -7.65
CA PHE A 880 -16.44 18.36 -7.48
C PHE A 880 -16.40 17.70 -8.84
N GLU A 881 -15.21 17.60 -9.45
CA GLU A 881 -15.04 17.11 -10.82
C GLU A 881 -13.75 16.32 -11.01
N PHE A 882 -13.77 15.37 -11.94
CA PHE A 882 -12.64 14.56 -12.38
C PHE A 882 -11.94 13.82 -11.23
N SER A 883 -12.75 13.30 -10.30
CA SER A 883 -12.25 12.58 -9.12
C SER A 883 -11.57 11.28 -9.48
N GLY A 884 -10.71 10.78 -8.56
CA GLY A 884 -10.08 9.46 -8.63
C GLY A 884 -10.99 8.29 -8.26
N ALA A 885 -12.32 8.47 -8.22
CA ALA A 885 -13.28 7.43 -7.90
C ALA A 885 -13.28 6.28 -8.93
N CYS A 886 -13.79 5.13 -8.54
CA CYS A 886 -13.93 3.97 -9.42
C CYS A 886 -14.85 4.28 -10.61
N ALA A 887 -14.62 3.61 -11.73
CA ALA A 887 -15.54 3.63 -12.87
C ALA A 887 -16.93 3.15 -12.42
N GLY A 888 -17.97 3.98 -12.62
CA GLY A 888 -19.32 3.64 -12.18
C GLY A 888 -19.59 3.82 -10.68
N CYS A 889 -18.77 4.59 -9.95
CA CYS A 889 -18.99 4.89 -8.54
C CYS A 889 -20.41 5.43 -8.30
N GLY A 890 -21.14 4.83 -7.34
CA GLY A 890 -22.50 5.21 -6.99
C GLY A 890 -22.58 6.37 -6.00
N GLU A 891 -21.50 6.75 -5.36
CA GLU A 891 -21.43 7.76 -4.29
C GLU A 891 -21.15 9.16 -4.83
N THR A 892 -20.18 9.30 -5.72
CA THR A 892 -19.70 10.60 -6.21
C THR A 892 -20.74 11.45 -6.97
N PRO A 893 -21.77 10.90 -7.64
CA PRO A 893 -22.86 11.71 -8.18
C PRO A 893 -23.61 12.52 -7.12
N TYR A 894 -23.77 11.99 -5.90
CA TYR A 894 -24.39 12.69 -4.77
C TYR A 894 -23.51 13.83 -4.26
N ILE A 895 -22.21 13.57 -4.11
CA ILE A 895 -21.22 14.60 -3.72
C ILE A 895 -21.21 15.75 -4.74
N ARG A 896 -21.17 15.40 -6.04
CA ARG A 896 -21.26 16.42 -7.10
C ARG A 896 -22.53 17.24 -7.00
N LEU A 897 -23.69 16.60 -6.84
CA LEU A 897 -24.97 17.30 -6.72
C LEU A 897 -24.99 18.23 -5.49
N LEU A 898 -24.48 17.75 -4.35
CA LEU A 898 -24.32 18.55 -3.14
C LEU A 898 -23.49 19.82 -3.41
N THR A 899 -22.35 19.66 -4.12
CA THR A 899 -21.50 20.81 -4.46
C THR A 899 -22.14 21.75 -5.50
N GLN A 900 -22.98 21.25 -6.40
CA GLN A 900 -23.74 22.07 -7.34
C GLN A 900 -24.81 22.93 -6.64
N LEU A 901 -25.38 22.43 -5.54
CA LEU A 901 -26.41 23.15 -4.80
C LEU A 901 -25.85 24.09 -3.74
N TYR A 902 -24.78 23.70 -3.06
CA TYR A 902 -24.29 24.38 -1.85
C TYR A 902 -22.77 24.62 -1.85
N GLY A 903 -22.05 24.25 -2.90
CA GLY A 903 -20.60 24.17 -2.88
C GLY A 903 -19.87 25.47 -2.55
N ASP A 904 -20.46 26.62 -2.89
CA ASP A 904 -19.91 27.95 -2.61
C ASP A 904 -19.88 28.34 -1.11
N ARG A 905 -20.47 27.51 -0.24
CA ARG A 905 -20.61 27.73 1.20
C ARG A 905 -20.50 26.45 2.03
N LEU A 906 -19.99 25.38 1.44
CA LEU A 906 -19.94 24.06 2.06
C LEU A 906 -18.64 23.84 2.82
N VAL A 907 -18.75 23.40 4.07
CA VAL A 907 -17.64 22.86 4.88
C VAL A 907 -17.92 21.38 5.12
N ILE A 908 -16.96 20.53 4.79
CA ILE A 908 -17.09 19.08 4.79
C ILE A 908 -16.19 18.48 5.87
N ALA A 909 -16.80 17.79 6.82
CA ALA A 909 -16.13 16.84 7.73
C ALA A 909 -16.18 15.46 7.08
N ASN A 910 -15.03 14.93 6.70
CA ASN A 910 -14.93 13.67 6.00
C ASN A 910 -14.40 12.57 6.90
N ALA A 911 -15.00 11.38 6.83
CA ALA A 911 -14.47 10.18 7.47
C ALA A 911 -13.42 9.49 6.60
N THR A 912 -12.43 8.85 7.18
CA THR A 912 -11.47 8.03 6.45
C THR A 912 -12.16 6.84 5.78
N GLY A 913 -11.99 6.72 4.47
CA GLY A 913 -12.61 5.69 3.63
C GLY A 913 -12.44 5.99 2.15
N CYS A 914 -13.34 5.51 1.30
CA CYS A 914 -13.32 5.81 -0.14
C CYS A 914 -13.40 7.33 -0.41
N SER A 915 -14.15 8.08 0.40
CA SER A 915 -14.29 9.54 0.27
C SER A 915 -12.98 10.29 0.53
N SER A 916 -12.08 9.78 1.38
CA SER A 916 -10.71 10.31 1.52
C SER A 916 -9.90 10.10 0.25
N ILE A 917 -10.06 8.94 -0.40
CA ILE A 917 -9.29 8.59 -1.60
C ILE A 917 -9.77 9.41 -2.81
N TYR A 918 -11.06 9.45 -3.11
CA TYR A 918 -11.51 10.23 -4.26
C TYR A 918 -11.57 11.74 -3.99
N GLY A 919 -11.60 12.17 -2.71
CA GLY A 919 -11.71 13.57 -2.31
C GLY A 919 -10.38 14.26 -2.02
N GLY A 920 -9.37 13.55 -1.48
CA GLY A 920 -8.14 14.14 -0.97
C GLY A 920 -6.85 13.39 -1.29
N ASN A 921 -6.86 12.32 -2.11
CA ASN A 921 -5.64 11.57 -2.42
C ASN A 921 -4.80 12.29 -3.46
N LEU A 922 -3.56 12.63 -3.09
CA LEU A 922 -2.60 13.22 -4.04
C LEU A 922 -2.33 12.27 -5.22
N PRO A 923 -1.93 12.79 -6.38
CA PRO A 923 -1.41 14.14 -6.63
C PRO A 923 -2.46 15.22 -6.90
N THR A 924 -3.74 14.88 -7.01
CA THR A 924 -4.77 15.80 -7.46
C THR A 924 -6.00 15.79 -6.57
N THR A 925 -6.67 16.94 -6.46
CA THR A 925 -7.86 17.15 -5.64
C THR A 925 -9.05 17.56 -6.50
N PRO A 926 -10.22 16.93 -6.36
CA PRO A 926 -11.38 17.14 -7.23
C PRO A 926 -12.30 18.29 -6.79
N TYR A 927 -12.29 18.68 -5.51
CA TYR A 927 -13.02 19.86 -5.06
C TYR A 927 -12.44 21.11 -5.69
N THR A 928 -13.27 21.94 -6.27
CA THR A 928 -12.85 23.13 -7.03
C THR A 928 -13.64 24.36 -6.64
N THR A 929 -13.36 25.50 -7.26
CA THR A 929 -13.97 26.77 -6.95
C THR A 929 -14.82 27.31 -8.11
N ASP A 930 -15.79 28.14 -7.77
CA ASP A 930 -16.53 28.96 -8.73
C ASP A 930 -15.65 30.11 -9.29
N ARG A 931 -16.21 30.92 -10.19
CA ARG A 931 -15.51 32.08 -10.77
C ARG A 931 -15.14 33.17 -9.75
N ALA A 932 -15.76 33.16 -8.58
CA ALA A 932 -15.47 34.07 -7.48
C ALA A 932 -14.43 33.48 -6.49
N GLY A 933 -13.85 32.34 -6.81
CA GLY A 933 -12.86 31.67 -5.97
C GLY A 933 -13.44 30.95 -4.75
N ARG A 934 -14.76 30.71 -4.69
CA ARG A 934 -15.44 30.03 -3.59
C ARG A 934 -15.73 28.59 -3.95
N GLY A 935 -15.54 27.69 -2.99
CA GLY A 935 -15.81 26.27 -3.16
C GLY A 935 -15.79 25.54 -1.83
N PRO A 936 -16.05 24.20 -1.85
CA PRO A 936 -16.05 23.39 -0.65
C PRO A 936 -14.72 23.46 0.08
N ALA A 937 -14.75 23.69 1.38
CA ALA A 937 -13.64 23.45 2.31
C ALA A 937 -13.80 22.04 2.89
N TRP A 938 -12.70 21.28 2.91
CA TRP A 938 -12.75 19.86 3.26
C TRP A 938 -11.61 19.50 4.20
N ALA A 939 -11.93 18.75 5.24
CA ALA A 939 -10.94 18.17 6.14
C ALA A 939 -11.30 16.72 6.43
N ASN A 940 -10.26 15.87 6.57
CA ASN A 940 -10.40 14.44 6.83
C ASN A 940 -10.14 14.15 8.31
N SER A 941 -11.01 13.33 8.90
CA SER A 941 -10.86 12.78 10.23
C SER A 941 -10.76 11.26 10.18
N LEU A 942 -10.73 10.60 11.32
CA LEU A 942 -10.81 9.15 11.42
C LEU A 942 -12.25 8.68 11.15
N PHE A 943 -12.41 7.40 10.86
CA PHE A 943 -13.72 6.82 10.61
C PHE A 943 -14.59 6.85 11.88
N GLU A 944 -13.98 6.57 13.01
CA GLU A 944 -14.65 6.36 14.30
C GLU A 944 -15.14 7.65 14.95
N ASP A 945 -14.56 8.80 14.63
CA ASP A 945 -14.82 10.10 15.28
C ASP A 945 -15.51 11.14 14.37
N ASN A 946 -15.96 10.73 13.19
CA ASN A 946 -16.41 11.70 12.18
C ASN A 946 -17.66 12.48 12.60
N ALA A 947 -18.56 11.87 13.35
CA ALA A 947 -19.76 12.54 13.86
C ALA A 947 -19.39 13.66 14.84
N GLU A 948 -18.48 13.39 15.76
CA GLU A 948 -17.98 14.35 16.75
C GLU A 948 -17.13 15.44 16.10
N PHE A 949 -16.31 15.07 15.10
CA PHE A 949 -15.55 16.03 14.31
C PHE A 949 -16.47 17.03 13.58
N GLY A 950 -17.52 16.53 12.93
CA GLY A 950 -18.52 17.37 12.27
C GLY A 950 -19.31 18.23 13.25
N LEU A 951 -19.68 17.67 14.41
CA LEU A 951 -20.34 18.42 15.50
C LEU A 951 -19.41 19.55 16.02
N GLY A 952 -18.12 19.27 16.21
CA GLY A 952 -17.16 20.28 16.64
C GLY A 952 -17.06 21.44 15.66
N MET A 953 -17.03 21.17 14.35
CA MET A 953 -17.06 22.22 13.32
C MET A 953 -18.35 23.05 13.43
N ARG A 954 -19.49 22.42 13.61
CA ARG A 954 -20.78 23.11 13.74
C ARG A 954 -20.84 24.00 14.97
N LEU A 955 -20.42 23.50 16.12
CA LEU A 955 -20.36 24.26 17.37
C LEU A 955 -19.46 25.49 17.24
N SER A 956 -18.31 25.37 16.61
CA SER A 956 -17.41 26.51 16.36
C SER A 956 -18.06 27.57 15.48
N LEU A 957 -18.71 27.16 14.39
CA LEU A 957 -19.40 28.09 13.50
C LEU A 957 -20.54 28.82 14.19
N ASP A 958 -21.31 28.12 15.05
CA ASP A 958 -22.41 28.73 15.83
C ASP A 958 -21.89 29.73 16.85
N VAL A 959 -20.80 29.44 17.55
CA VAL A 959 -20.14 30.37 18.48
C VAL A 959 -19.66 31.62 17.77
N HIS A 960 -18.96 31.46 16.61
CA HIS A 960 -18.48 32.59 15.83
C HIS A 960 -19.64 33.45 15.31
N ALA A 961 -20.70 32.83 14.81
CA ALA A 961 -21.90 33.54 14.38
C ALA A 961 -22.58 34.30 15.54
N GLY A 962 -22.66 33.66 16.71
CA GLY A 962 -23.16 34.28 17.95
C GLY A 962 -22.34 35.50 18.37
N GLN A 963 -21.01 35.38 18.39
CA GLN A 963 -20.10 36.48 18.70
C GLN A 963 -20.23 37.62 17.69
N ALA A 964 -20.26 37.32 16.38
CA ALA A 964 -20.44 38.31 15.35
C ALA A 964 -21.75 39.09 15.50
N ARG A 965 -22.87 38.40 15.78
CA ARG A 965 -24.18 39.03 16.05
C ARG A 965 -24.14 39.91 17.29
N ALA A 966 -23.52 39.46 18.38
CA ALA A 966 -23.38 40.25 19.61
C ALA A 966 -22.55 41.51 19.38
N LEU A 967 -21.43 41.38 18.65
CA LEU A 967 -20.58 42.53 18.28
C LEU A 967 -21.34 43.51 17.39
N LEU A 968 -22.05 43.02 16.36
CA LEU A 968 -22.86 43.86 15.47
C LEU A 968 -23.95 44.60 16.24
N THR A 969 -24.63 43.93 17.19
CA THR A 969 -25.65 44.57 18.02
C THR A 969 -25.03 45.70 18.90
N ARG A 970 -23.82 45.50 19.45
CA ARG A 970 -23.12 46.51 20.20
C ARG A 970 -22.69 47.69 19.36
N LEU A 971 -22.30 47.45 18.09
CA LEU A 971 -21.89 48.48 17.14
C LEU A 971 -23.05 49.15 16.41
N ALA A 972 -24.28 48.64 16.56
CA ALA A 972 -25.47 49.16 15.86
C ALA A 972 -25.66 50.67 15.96
N PRO A 973 -25.40 51.36 17.12
CA PRO A 973 -25.51 52.82 17.18
C PRO A 973 -24.56 53.58 16.29
N ARG A 974 -23.46 52.94 15.82
CA ARG A 974 -22.42 53.55 14.99
C ARG A 974 -22.51 53.13 13.49
N LEU A 975 -23.41 52.24 13.18
CA LEU A 975 -23.56 51.68 11.83
C LEU A 975 -24.91 52.06 11.22
N PRO A 976 -25.04 52.10 9.86
CA PRO A 976 -26.32 52.28 9.23
C PRO A 976 -27.36 51.24 9.66
N GLY A 977 -28.55 51.69 10.16
CA GLY A 977 -29.56 50.80 10.70
C GLY A 977 -30.02 49.71 9.73
N ALA A 978 -30.26 50.07 8.46
CA ALA A 978 -30.63 49.12 7.40
C ALA A 978 -29.58 48.05 7.15
N LEU A 979 -28.27 48.35 7.31
CA LEU A 979 -27.19 47.39 7.22
C LEU A 979 -27.25 46.40 8.39
N VAL A 980 -27.44 46.93 9.60
CA VAL A 980 -27.50 46.08 10.83
C VAL A 980 -28.72 45.15 10.77
N ASP A 981 -29.92 45.72 10.44
CA ASP A 981 -31.15 44.94 10.31
C ASP A 981 -31.01 43.82 9.25
N GLY A 982 -30.42 44.18 8.12
CA GLY A 982 -30.15 43.23 7.05
C GLY A 982 -29.19 42.10 7.43
N LEU A 983 -28.13 42.42 8.16
CA LEU A 983 -27.16 41.42 8.64
C LEU A 983 -27.74 40.51 9.72
N LEU A 984 -28.62 41.07 10.60
CA LEU A 984 -29.26 40.30 11.70
C LEU A 984 -30.50 39.54 11.21
N SER A 985 -30.95 39.75 9.96
CA SER A 985 -32.11 39.04 9.41
C SER A 985 -31.99 37.53 9.42
N SER A 986 -33.10 36.83 9.49
CA SER A 986 -33.14 35.38 9.46
C SER A 986 -32.58 34.82 8.13
N PRO A 987 -31.89 33.67 8.16
CA PRO A 987 -31.42 33.02 6.95
C PRO A 987 -32.54 32.79 5.92
N GLY A 988 -32.22 33.02 4.65
CA GLY A 988 -33.09 32.90 3.50
C GLY A 988 -32.54 32.06 2.36
N ASP A 989 -33.00 32.33 1.17
CA ASP A 989 -32.61 31.67 -0.07
C ASP A 989 -31.24 32.14 -0.63
N ASP A 990 -30.90 31.71 -1.84
CA ASP A 990 -29.66 32.11 -2.53
C ASP A 990 -29.56 33.63 -2.75
N ALA A 991 -30.69 34.31 -2.97
CA ALA A 991 -30.73 35.77 -3.10
C ALA A 991 -30.40 36.47 -1.77
N TRP A 992 -30.90 35.93 -0.64
CA TRP A 992 -30.54 36.40 0.70
C TRP A 992 -29.05 36.25 0.96
N ILE A 993 -28.45 35.08 0.60
CA ILE A 993 -27.02 34.81 0.77
C ILE A 993 -26.18 35.82 -0.05
N ALA A 994 -26.56 36.06 -1.29
CA ALA A 994 -25.88 37.06 -2.14
C ALA A 994 -25.93 38.45 -1.49
N ALA A 995 -27.11 38.88 -1.04
CA ALA A 995 -27.28 40.13 -0.34
C ALA A 995 -26.49 40.24 0.96
N GLN A 996 -26.35 39.13 1.72
CA GLN A 996 -25.49 39.09 2.93
C GLN A 996 -24.01 39.31 2.60
N ARG A 997 -23.54 38.75 1.52
CA ARG A 997 -22.15 38.96 1.07
C ARG A 997 -21.86 40.39 0.75
N ASP A 998 -22.81 41.07 0.04
CA ASP A 998 -22.70 42.49 -0.26
C ASP A 998 -22.71 43.35 1.02
N ARG A 999 -23.63 43.01 1.97
CA ARG A 999 -23.68 43.68 3.30
C ARG A 999 -22.39 43.51 4.09
N LEU A 1000 -21.74 42.36 4.03
CA LEU A 1000 -20.45 42.12 4.70
C LEU A 1000 -19.33 43.02 4.12
N VAL A 1001 -19.32 43.24 2.80
CA VAL A 1001 -18.40 44.17 2.15
C VAL A 1001 -18.70 45.61 2.59
N GLU A 1002 -19.97 45.97 2.71
CA GLU A 1002 -20.39 47.29 3.21
C GLU A 1002 -20.02 47.48 4.69
N LEU A 1003 -20.23 46.45 5.53
CA LEU A 1003 -19.82 46.44 6.92
C LEU A 1003 -18.30 46.64 7.10
N ALA A 1004 -17.49 45.92 6.32
CA ALA A 1004 -16.05 46.09 6.34
C ALA A 1004 -15.63 47.53 6.05
N ARG A 1005 -16.21 48.11 4.98
CA ARG A 1005 -15.98 49.53 4.65
C ARG A 1005 -16.45 50.52 5.71
N ALA A 1006 -17.54 50.22 6.41
CA ALA A 1006 -18.02 51.05 7.51
C ALA A 1006 -17.10 50.98 8.72
N LEU A 1007 -16.61 49.79 9.07
CA LEU A 1007 -15.67 49.61 10.16
C LEU A 1007 -14.31 50.28 9.89
N ASP A 1008 -13.80 50.19 8.65
CA ASP A 1008 -12.55 50.88 8.24
C ASP A 1008 -12.63 52.41 8.34
N ARG A 1009 -13.83 52.99 8.21
CA ARG A 1009 -14.04 54.44 8.34
C ARG A 1009 -14.11 54.95 9.77
N ASP A 1010 -14.47 54.04 10.67
CA ASP A 1010 -14.70 54.39 12.09
C ASP A 1010 -13.42 54.22 12.99
N GLY A 1011 -12.34 53.63 12.41
CA GLY A 1011 -11.04 53.36 13.08
C GLY A 1011 -11.08 52.04 13.77
#